data_5903c319b4b3dd82eb9012b43edc84ca
#
_entry.id   5903c319b4b3dd82eb9012b43edc84ca
#
_cell.length_a   1.000
_cell.length_b   1.000
_cell.length_c   1.000
_cell.angle_alpha   90.00
_cell.angle_beta   90.00
_cell.angle_gamma   90.00
#
_symmetry.space_group_name_H-M   'P 1'
#
loop_
_entity.id
_entity.type
_entity.pdbx_description
1 polymer ?
#
loop_
_entity_poly.entity_id
_entity_poly.type
_entity_poly.pdbx_seq_one_letter_code
_entity_poly.pdbx_strand_id
1 'polypeptide(L)'
;MKNFLTLLSIAATVFVACDKENETPGQKIDPAELVEVTFDVSAKTNQSAEVQNVSTKTEIKDDGTVLWSVGDKVSVFYEVNGETGSSESEAITAESIKMDGSASITVKVPAAFTLEQFEGTRSLSAVYPFDASAAYVDGKINVSAPKVQDGTFAHASLSVAEWTGSNSLTFENQCGLLRIEAEDAAVSKITLKSADADIVTLNVSGAGTYYAAVAPSTLEGFSVVLTDAEGEELAKKVTTKSLVVEKGHILPLGKVVGFDDRYYVSAEAKGRKDGSNWDNAAGLTELKALLAKGAVMNVYMSAGTYSVEEALVSEAEGADFSVYGGYSADAKAASLSRRDAKANATIFDGGGKSQIWLTKKGNVLFDGLTFQNGFSAKDNGGALVFNGTGVTGKVVDCSFIGNKVTEGNNNTKGLSGGAIRVGEATVMVENCSFSKNYGRNGGSLYTDHAKANLTVKGCIFTEDYTYNTGGSINNSNGTQTIEDCTFTGCYNLNGTGGAIHVNGASADQTIKNCTFTSCEASRDNCSYLKKNSGQWYNGGGAISVQNAYMDVIGCTFDGNMGVSGSAMLLQKGDGLVRVTDCVFKNNKGASRGLIQTWTGTKSVLFMNNCQIYDNTMRTNQWGTVIHGGNPSVVCMNNCSIYNNVSEQAGGDSVCLNNDGFTVVVNTTVVGENAKSLCRSNNNTDSHSFSMYDNCVLANKHANGIVFFKEANSSVKLYNDIIGPKATNTDGAWLVKNNVVVDGELSFCNGSDFDYSKGYWKWNGPSASFVKAKEADIITRLNALDSNNGNTRLNGAFAPKFVEWVESLGGFNKDQLGTTRTTSGTWPGSVELK
;
A
#
# COMPACT_ATOMS: atom_id res chain seq x y z
N MET A 1 43.71 -25.09 39.88
CA MET A 1 43.71 -24.87 41.34
C MET A 1 42.29 -25.07 41.79
N LYS A 2 42.07 -26.24 42.37
CA LYS A 2 41.62 -26.53 43.75
C LYS A 2 40.35 -25.75 44.15
N ASN A 3 39.23 -26.34 44.56
CA ASN A 3 39.04 -27.51 45.42
C ASN A 3 37.60 -28.03 45.22
N PHE A 4 37.53 -29.28 45.16
CA PHE A 4 36.71 -30.30 45.81
C PHE A 4 36.07 -29.87 47.13
N LEU A 5 34.79 -30.11 47.29
CA LEU A 5 34.23 -30.62 48.55
C LEU A 5 33.06 -31.59 48.25
N THR A 6 33.34 -32.82 48.53
CA THR A 6 32.45 -33.96 48.66
C THR A 6 31.63 -33.83 49.92
N LEU A 7 30.30 -33.98 49.82
CA LEU A 7 29.54 -34.36 51.03
C LEU A 7 28.75 -35.63 50.73
N LEU A 8 29.17 -36.62 51.40
CA LEU A 8 28.54 -37.93 51.51
C LEU A 8 27.34 -37.81 52.48
N SER A 9 26.15 -38.18 52.03
CA SER A 9 25.02 -38.44 52.89
C SER A 9 24.52 -39.83 52.68
N ILE A 10 24.61 -40.55 53.75
CA ILE A 10 24.28 -41.94 54.00
C ILE A 10 22.78 -42.15 53.78
N ALA A 11 22.40 -43.03 52.84
CA ALA A 11 21.06 -43.60 52.77
C ALA A 11 20.87 -44.61 53.90
N ALA A 12 19.93 -44.33 54.75
CA ALA A 12 19.41 -45.34 55.68
C ALA A 12 18.14 -45.92 55.02
N THR A 13 18.33 -47.16 54.49
CA THR A 13 17.20 -47.98 54.02
C THR A 13 16.57 -48.59 55.27
N VAL A 14 15.34 -48.21 55.52
CA VAL A 14 14.49 -48.93 56.48
C VAL A 14 13.57 -49.81 55.67
N PHE A 15 13.89 -51.11 55.67
CA PHE A 15 12.98 -52.15 55.30
C PHE A 15 11.96 -52.31 56.42
N VAL A 16 10.66 -52.08 56.19
CA VAL A 16 9.56 -52.52 57.04
C VAL A 16 8.97 -53.78 56.39
N ALA A 17 9.33 -54.94 56.94
CA ALA A 17 8.67 -56.20 56.62
C ALA A 17 7.27 -56.16 57.25
N CYS A 18 6.23 -56.47 56.45
CA CYS A 18 4.89 -56.69 56.93
C CYS A 18 4.83 -58.05 57.63
N ASP A 19 4.91 -58.08 58.97
CA ASP A 19 4.40 -59.17 59.74
C ASP A 19 2.92 -58.86 60.18
N LYS A 20 2.02 -59.76 59.79
CA LYS A 20 0.68 -59.79 60.33
C LYS A 20 0.72 -60.30 61.78
N GLU A 21 0.13 -59.51 62.62
CA GLU A 21 -0.57 -59.79 63.86
C GLU A 21 -0.11 -58.82 64.96
N ASN A 22 -0.90 -57.76 65.15
CA ASN A 22 -1.47 -57.36 66.44
C ASN A 22 -2.19 -56.04 66.30
N GLU A 23 -3.47 -56.00 66.46
CA GLU A 23 -4.23 -54.80 66.51
C GLU A 23 -3.80 -53.93 67.70
N THR A 24 -3.21 -52.81 67.45
CA THR A 24 -3.11 -51.67 68.35
C THR A 24 -4.04 -50.60 67.87
N PRO A 25 -4.83 -49.91 68.75
CA PRO A 25 -5.85 -49.01 68.32
C PRO A 25 -5.25 -47.71 67.69
N GLY A 26 -5.54 -47.52 66.42
CA GLY A 26 -5.79 -46.25 65.76
C GLY A 26 -4.70 -45.21 65.89
N GLN A 27 -3.62 -45.32 65.18
CA GLN A 27 -2.87 -44.14 64.78
C GLN A 27 -3.73 -43.47 63.70
N LYS A 28 -4.35 -42.29 64.03
CA LYS A 28 -5.02 -41.45 63.03
C LYS A 28 -3.98 -40.97 62.03
N ILE A 29 -3.98 -41.55 60.86
CA ILE A 29 -3.19 -40.97 59.76
C ILE A 29 -3.70 -39.57 59.53
N ASP A 30 -2.82 -38.59 59.59
CA ASP A 30 -3.17 -37.21 59.21
C ASP A 30 -3.43 -37.19 57.67
N PRO A 31 -4.64 -36.85 57.24
CA PRO A 31 -4.96 -36.85 55.80
C PRO A 31 -4.10 -35.88 54.99
N ALA A 32 -3.48 -34.91 55.63
CA ALA A 32 -2.59 -33.93 54.99
C ALA A 32 -1.12 -34.40 54.91
N GLU A 33 -0.74 -35.45 55.65
CA GLU A 33 0.61 -36.00 55.59
C GLU A 33 0.92 -36.55 54.19
N LEU A 34 2.04 -36.14 53.58
CA LEU A 34 2.47 -36.63 52.27
C LEU A 34 3.07 -38.04 52.39
N VAL A 35 2.47 -38.95 51.66
CA VAL A 35 2.92 -40.37 51.60
C VAL A 35 3.20 -40.74 50.13
N GLU A 36 4.03 -41.77 49.98
CA GLU A 36 4.31 -42.31 48.66
C GLU A 36 3.18 -43.21 48.22
N VAL A 37 2.60 -42.92 47.05
CA VAL A 37 1.52 -43.70 46.43
C VAL A 37 1.98 -44.14 45.03
N THR A 38 1.76 -45.40 44.70
CA THR A 38 2.05 -45.92 43.37
C THR A 38 0.76 -46.00 42.57
N PHE A 39 0.75 -45.42 41.40
CA PHE A 39 -0.32 -45.50 40.43
C PHE A 39 0.14 -46.26 39.19
N ASP A 40 -0.76 -47.08 38.67
CA ASP A 40 -0.60 -47.65 37.32
C ASP A 40 -1.05 -46.65 36.30
N VAL A 41 -0.22 -46.34 35.34
CA VAL A 41 -0.45 -45.35 34.31
C VAL A 41 -0.57 -45.97 32.93
N SER A 42 -1.56 -45.51 32.15
CA SER A 42 -1.75 -45.88 30.75
C SER A 42 -2.12 -44.66 29.94
N ALA A 43 -1.79 -44.65 28.67
CA ALA A 43 -2.19 -43.58 27.74
C ALA A 43 -2.62 -44.18 26.40
N LYS A 44 -3.61 -43.55 25.77
CA LYS A 44 -4.08 -43.91 24.43
C LYS A 44 -4.28 -42.69 23.58
N THR A 45 -3.98 -42.81 22.28
CA THR A 45 -4.26 -41.81 21.26
C THR A 45 -4.93 -42.48 20.07
N ASN A 46 -5.81 -41.77 19.37
CA ASN A 46 -6.48 -42.32 18.20
C ASN A 46 -5.58 -42.12 16.96
N GLN A 47 -5.40 -43.20 16.18
CA GLN A 47 -4.66 -43.13 14.92
C GLN A 47 -5.66 -43.17 13.76
N SER A 48 -5.40 -42.37 12.70
CA SER A 48 -6.00 -42.58 11.40
C SER A 48 -5.36 -43.81 10.73
N ALA A 49 -6.12 -44.59 9.96
CA ALA A 49 -5.80 -45.96 9.49
C ALA A 49 -4.52 -46.16 8.64
N GLU A 50 -3.67 -45.15 8.45
CA GLU A 50 -2.51 -45.20 7.53
C GLU A 50 -1.13 -45.14 8.20
N VAL A 51 -1.03 -45.30 9.53
CA VAL A 51 0.25 -45.16 10.24
C VAL A 51 0.86 -46.52 10.54
N GLN A 52 1.84 -46.96 9.76
CA GLN A 52 2.69 -48.10 10.05
C GLN A 52 4.11 -47.67 10.42
N ASN A 53 4.63 -48.21 11.55
CA ASN A 53 6.01 -48.26 12.01
C ASN A 53 6.81 -46.99 12.10
N VAL A 54 6.94 -46.47 13.31
CA VAL A 54 7.98 -45.44 13.61
C VAL A 54 8.62 -45.76 14.95
N SER A 55 9.96 -45.89 14.98
CA SER A 55 10.71 -46.03 16.24
C SER A 55 11.07 -44.64 16.80
N THR A 56 10.48 -44.30 17.92
CA THR A 56 10.83 -43.12 18.74
C THR A 56 11.07 -43.54 20.18
N LYS A 57 11.63 -42.68 21.02
CA LYS A 57 11.91 -43.02 22.44
C LYS A 57 10.65 -43.30 23.24
N THR A 58 9.50 -42.77 22.87
CA THR A 58 8.17 -43.20 23.33
C THR A 58 7.46 -43.70 22.10
N GLU A 59 7.08 -44.99 22.10
CA GLU A 59 6.55 -45.67 20.93
C GLU A 59 4.99 -45.70 20.99
N ILE A 60 4.38 -45.71 19.83
CA ILE A 60 2.97 -45.98 19.69
C ILE A 60 2.79 -47.35 19.06
N LYS A 61 1.96 -48.19 19.63
CA LYS A 61 1.52 -49.45 19.01
C LYS A 61 0.48 -49.17 17.92
N ASP A 62 0.32 -50.13 17.02
CA ASP A 62 -0.67 -50.06 15.95
C ASP A 62 -2.13 -49.86 16.46
N ASP A 63 -2.40 -50.18 17.70
CA ASP A 63 -3.71 -50.01 18.36
C ASP A 63 -3.88 -48.63 19.04
N GLY A 64 -2.91 -47.73 18.90
CA GLY A 64 -2.91 -46.40 19.52
C GLY A 64 -2.42 -46.35 20.97
N THR A 65 -1.95 -47.47 21.52
CA THR A 65 -1.40 -47.55 22.90
C THR A 65 -0.04 -46.79 22.91
N VAL A 66 0.09 -45.84 23.83
CA VAL A 66 1.34 -45.11 24.07
C VAL A 66 2.20 -45.91 25.02
N LEU A 67 3.41 -46.19 24.63
CA LEU A 67 4.40 -46.91 25.45
C LEU A 67 5.22 -45.90 26.26
N TRP A 68 5.22 -46.13 27.57
CA TRP A 68 6.08 -45.36 28.50
C TRP A 68 7.56 -45.70 28.30
N SER A 69 8.39 -44.72 28.51
CA SER A 69 9.85 -44.88 28.39
C SER A 69 10.57 -44.69 29.72
N VAL A 70 11.74 -45.31 29.84
CA VAL A 70 12.62 -45.12 31.00
C VAL A 70 13.02 -43.65 31.07
N GLY A 71 12.79 -43.02 32.22
CA GLY A 71 13.04 -41.60 32.45
C GLY A 71 11.83 -40.71 32.36
N ASP A 72 10.68 -41.19 31.85
CA ASP A 72 9.42 -40.44 31.85
C ASP A 72 9.00 -40.07 33.27
N LYS A 73 8.39 -38.84 33.39
CA LYS A 73 7.87 -38.28 34.62
C LYS A 73 6.52 -37.66 34.38
N VAL A 74 5.72 -37.55 35.44
CA VAL A 74 4.44 -36.84 35.41
C VAL A 74 4.38 -35.79 36.51
N SER A 75 3.67 -34.70 36.25
CA SER A 75 3.27 -33.73 37.26
C SER A 75 1.94 -34.13 37.85
N VAL A 76 1.81 -34.18 39.17
CA VAL A 76 0.57 -34.53 39.85
C VAL A 76 0.09 -33.34 40.66
N PHE A 77 -1.19 -33.02 40.51
CA PHE A 77 -1.87 -31.95 41.24
C PHE A 77 -2.98 -32.56 42.04
N TYR A 78 -3.15 -32.10 43.25
CA TYR A 78 -4.16 -32.59 44.14
C TYR A 78 -4.84 -31.48 44.93
N GLU A 79 -6.04 -31.73 45.34
CA GLU A 79 -6.80 -30.89 46.25
C GLU A 79 -7.43 -31.79 47.33
N VAL A 80 -7.28 -31.39 48.57
CA VAL A 80 -7.91 -32.07 49.73
C VAL A 80 -8.57 -31.02 50.61
N ASN A 81 -9.89 -31.06 50.76
CA ASN A 81 -10.68 -30.13 51.55
C ASN A 81 -10.45 -28.64 51.19
N GLY A 82 -10.18 -28.35 49.90
CA GLY A 82 -9.94 -27.01 49.39
C GLY A 82 -8.48 -26.56 49.47
N GLU A 83 -7.58 -27.35 50.02
CA GLU A 83 -6.14 -27.10 49.98
C GLU A 83 -5.53 -27.81 48.79
N THR A 84 -4.84 -27.04 47.95
CA THR A 84 -4.21 -27.55 46.72
C THR A 84 -2.71 -27.74 46.88
N GLY A 85 -2.16 -28.74 46.20
CA GLY A 85 -0.74 -29.01 46.16
C GLY A 85 -0.33 -29.70 44.87
N SER A 86 0.97 -29.82 44.67
CA SER A 86 1.52 -30.54 43.53
C SER A 86 2.76 -31.33 43.92
N SER A 87 3.02 -32.39 43.14
CA SER A 87 4.24 -33.16 43.26
C SER A 87 4.70 -33.69 41.89
N GLU A 88 5.95 -34.03 41.78
CA GLU A 88 6.58 -34.67 40.63
C GLU A 88 6.71 -36.18 40.91
N SER A 89 6.43 -37.01 39.90
CA SER A 89 6.70 -38.45 40.04
C SER A 89 8.20 -38.73 40.00
N GLU A 90 8.59 -39.84 40.60
CA GLU A 90 9.85 -40.46 40.28
C GLU A 90 9.91 -40.81 38.78
N ALA A 91 11.12 -40.83 38.21
CA ALA A 91 11.30 -41.24 36.84
C ALA A 91 10.98 -42.72 36.64
N ILE A 92 10.23 -43.02 35.59
CA ILE A 92 9.90 -44.44 35.23
C ILE A 92 11.19 -45.20 34.98
N THR A 93 11.29 -46.38 35.60
CA THR A 93 12.41 -47.33 35.45
C THR A 93 12.00 -48.47 34.50
N ALA A 94 12.99 -49.23 34.01
CA ALA A 94 12.71 -50.38 33.16
C ALA A 94 11.82 -51.44 33.85
N GLU A 95 11.94 -51.56 35.19
CA GLU A 95 11.14 -52.50 35.99
C GLU A 95 9.72 -52.02 36.20
N SER A 96 9.47 -50.71 36.11
CA SER A 96 8.16 -50.10 36.22
C SER A 96 7.30 -50.29 34.98
N ILE A 97 7.89 -50.59 33.81
CA ILE A 97 7.19 -50.74 32.54
C ILE A 97 6.65 -52.16 32.39
N LYS A 98 5.33 -52.28 32.16
CA LYS A 98 4.66 -53.57 31.99
C LYS A 98 4.60 -54.02 30.53
N MET A 99 4.37 -55.35 30.34
CA MET A 99 4.32 -55.93 28.98
C MET A 99 3.18 -55.35 28.09
N ASP A 100 2.07 -54.87 28.70
CA ASP A 100 0.98 -54.25 27.98
C ASP A 100 1.25 -52.80 27.55
N GLY A 101 2.35 -52.24 27.97
CA GLY A 101 2.75 -50.86 27.67
C GLY A 101 2.34 -49.84 28.73
N SER A 102 1.64 -50.26 29.78
CA SER A 102 1.40 -49.44 30.96
C SER A 102 2.68 -49.39 31.83
N ALA A 103 2.72 -48.42 32.74
CA ALA A 103 3.81 -48.31 33.70
C ALA A 103 3.31 -48.03 35.09
N SER A 104 4.13 -48.22 36.12
CA SER A 104 3.83 -47.80 37.47
C SER A 104 4.67 -46.57 37.82
N ILE A 105 4.03 -45.54 38.36
CA ILE A 105 4.67 -44.32 38.86
C ILE A 105 4.48 -44.19 40.36
N THR A 106 5.52 -43.70 41.05
CA THR A 106 5.43 -43.35 42.46
C THR A 106 5.44 -41.84 42.64
N VAL A 107 4.51 -41.30 43.39
CA VAL A 107 4.34 -39.87 43.68
C VAL A 107 4.08 -39.64 45.16
N LYS A 108 4.47 -38.46 45.68
CA LYS A 108 4.13 -38.05 47.05
C LYS A 108 2.83 -37.24 47.00
N VAL A 109 1.79 -37.80 47.63
CA VAL A 109 0.48 -37.18 47.73
C VAL A 109 -0.04 -37.28 49.16
N PRO A 110 -1.04 -36.45 49.57
CA PRO A 110 -1.64 -36.53 50.87
C PRO A 110 -2.18 -37.95 51.16
N ALA A 111 -2.00 -38.44 52.40
CA ALA A 111 -2.47 -39.74 52.86
C ALA A 111 -3.98 -39.93 52.65
N ALA A 112 -4.74 -38.87 52.51
CA ALA A 112 -6.14 -38.86 52.09
C ALA A 112 -6.41 -39.76 50.88
N PHE A 113 -5.44 -39.90 49.93
CA PHE A 113 -5.59 -40.68 48.68
C PHE A 113 -5.36 -42.17 48.90
N THR A 114 -4.90 -42.62 50.09
CA THR A 114 -4.74 -44.03 50.47
C THR A 114 -5.89 -44.54 51.29
N LEU A 115 -6.78 -43.67 51.78
CA LEU A 115 -7.92 -44.07 52.63
C LEU A 115 -9.08 -44.56 51.77
N GLU A 116 -9.62 -45.77 52.10
CA GLU A 116 -10.82 -46.26 51.43
C GLU A 116 -12.05 -45.40 51.69
N GLN A 117 -12.17 -44.91 52.92
CA GLN A 117 -13.20 -43.96 53.34
C GLN A 117 -12.53 -42.66 53.83
N PHE A 118 -12.90 -41.55 53.17
CA PHE A 118 -12.42 -40.20 53.49
C PHE A 118 -13.64 -39.27 53.65
N GLU A 119 -13.76 -38.71 54.84
CA GLU A 119 -14.82 -37.74 55.14
C GLU A 119 -14.33 -36.35 54.68
N GLY A 120 -14.50 -36.04 53.40
CA GLY A 120 -14.08 -34.77 52.84
C GLY A 120 -14.07 -34.81 51.30
N THR A 121 -13.61 -33.73 50.71
CA THR A 121 -13.38 -33.62 49.25
C THR A 121 -11.93 -33.89 48.92
N ARG A 122 -11.67 -34.71 47.94
CA ARG A 122 -10.37 -34.96 47.37
C ARG A 122 -10.44 -35.11 45.85
N SER A 123 -9.52 -34.50 45.14
CA SER A 123 -9.35 -34.69 43.72
C SER A 123 -7.88 -34.75 43.36
N LEU A 124 -7.52 -35.54 42.34
CA LEU A 124 -6.14 -35.65 41.87
C LEU A 124 -6.16 -35.70 40.35
N SER A 125 -5.27 -34.93 39.74
CA SER A 125 -5.05 -34.95 38.30
C SER A 125 -3.56 -35.02 38.00
N ALA A 126 -3.21 -35.61 36.87
CA ALA A 126 -1.85 -35.74 36.46
C ALA A 126 -1.63 -35.24 35.01
N VAL A 127 -0.46 -34.68 34.73
CA VAL A 127 -0.06 -34.20 33.41
C VAL A 127 1.17 -34.95 32.93
N TYR A 128 1.17 -35.38 31.70
CA TYR A 128 2.29 -35.97 31.04
C TYR A 128 2.51 -35.26 29.65
N PRO A 129 3.72 -34.95 29.22
CA PRO A 129 4.98 -35.09 29.98
C PRO A 129 5.04 -34.16 31.20
N PHE A 130 5.98 -34.41 32.08
CA PHE A 130 6.20 -33.51 33.22
C PHE A 130 6.33 -32.05 32.75
N ASP A 131 5.51 -31.18 33.33
CA ASP A 131 5.54 -29.74 33.03
C ASP A 131 5.50 -28.96 34.35
N ALA A 132 6.62 -28.33 34.69
CA ALA A 132 6.75 -27.50 35.91
C ALA A 132 5.88 -26.21 35.83
N SER A 133 5.40 -25.83 34.64
CA SER A 133 4.55 -24.66 34.44
C SER A 133 3.04 -25.00 34.49
N ALA A 134 2.68 -26.26 34.50
CA ALA A 134 1.29 -26.71 34.59
C ALA A 134 0.65 -26.17 35.89
N ALA A 135 -0.53 -25.61 35.78
CA ALA A 135 -1.24 -25.04 36.92
C ALA A 135 -2.61 -25.67 37.11
N TYR A 136 -2.96 -25.88 38.37
CA TYR A 136 -4.31 -26.33 38.77
C TYR A 136 -5.11 -25.11 39.16
N VAL A 137 -6.11 -24.76 38.35
CA VAL A 137 -6.95 -23.57 38.56
C VAL A 137 -8.41 -23.97 38.49
N ASP A 138 -9.18 -23.59 39.49
CA ASP A 138 -10.65 -23.86 39.60
C ASP A 138 -11.01 -25.36 39.40
N GLY A 139 -10.23 -26.25 40.00
CA GLY A 139 -10.50 -27.70 39.92
C GLY A 139 -10.11 -28.36 38.60
N LYS A 140 -9.41 -27.66 37.73
CA LYS A 140 -8.97 -28.17 36.41
C LYS A 140 -7.51 -27.89 36.11
N ILE A 141 -6.88 -28.80 35.40
CA ILE A 141 -5.58 -28.56 34.84
C ILE A 141 -5.72 -27.84 33.50
N ASN A 142 -5.12 -26.65 33.42
CA ASN A 142 -4.97 -25.94 32.17
C ASN A 142 -3.58 -26.22 31.60
N VAL A 143 -3.53 -26.98 30.52
CA VAL A 143 -2.33 -27.23 29.76
C VAL A 143 -2.50 -26.70 28.33
N SER A 144 -1.49 -26.06 27.81
CA SER A 144 -1.45 -25.61 26.43
C SER A 144 -0.18 -26.10 25.75
N ALA A 145 -0.31 -26.50 24.50
CA ALA A 145 0.85 -26.87 23.72
C ALA A 145 1.81 -25.68 23.61
N PRO A 146 3.08 -25.81 23.97
CA PRO A 146 4.05 -24.73 23.79
C PRO A 146 4.21 -24.42 22.31
N LYS A 147 4.44 -23.15 22.00
CA LYS A 147 4.71 -22.73 20.60
C LYS A 147 6.06 -23.22 20.07
N VAL A 148 7.01 -23.50 20.96
CA VAL A 148 8.30 -24.08 20.62
C VAL A 148 8.37 -25.45 21.27
N GLN A 149 8.62 -26.49 20.46
CA GLN A 149 8.63 -27.89 20.85
C GLN A 149 9.92 -28.55 20.31
N ASP A 150 10.28 -29.72 20.83
CA ASP A 150 11.46 -30.49 20.39
C ASP A 150 11.14 -31.50 19.28
N GLY A 151 9.87 -31.60 18.86
CA GLY A 151 9.44 -32.53 17.83
C GLY A 151 9.39 -34.01 18.24
N THR A 152 9.66 -34.36 19.49
CA THR A 152 9.53 -35.74 19.96
C THR A 152 8.06 -36.08 20.24
N PHE A 153 7.71 -37.36 20.06
CA PHE A 153 6.37 -37.83 20.37
C PHE A 153 6.06 -37.63 21.88
N ALA A 154 7.01 -37.91 22.76
CA ALA A 154 6.85 -37.76 24.18
C ALA A 154 6.39 -36.36 24.60
N HIS A 155 7.11 -35.32 24.15
CA HIS A 155 6.73 -33.93 24.45
C HIS A 155 5.47 -33.44 23.71
N ALA A 156 5.19 -33.99 22.54
CA ALA A 156 3.95 -33.66 21.81
C ALA A 156 2.72 -34.36 22.43
N SER A 157 2.89 -35.42 23.23
CA SER A 157 1.84 -36.22 23.82
C SER A 157 1.23 -35.60 25.09
N LEU A 158 0.99 -34.30 25.07
CA LEU A 158 0.45 -33.55 26.19
C LEU A 158 -0.89 -34.11 26.65
N SER A 159 -0.88 -34.87 27.73
CA SER A 159 -1.98 -35.67 28.21
C SER A 159 -2.32 -35.35 29.65
N VAL A 160 -3.58 -35.46 29.98
CA VAL A 160 -4.10 -35.25 31.32
C VAL A 160 -4.84 -36.51 31.76
N ALA A 161 -4.62 -36.91 32.99
CA ALA A 161 -5.40 -37.98 33.65
C ALA A 161 -6.10 -37.43 34.88
N GLU A 162 -7.34 -37.80 35.09
CA GLU A 162 -8.12 -37.53 36.31
C GLU A 162 -8.21 -38.80 37.15
N TRP A 163 -8.01 -38.66 38.43
CA TRP A 163 -8.15 -39.77 39.35
C TRP A 163 -9.65 -40.10 39.62
N THR A 164 -10.02 -41.34 39.44
CA THR A 164 -11.37 -41.84 39.56
C THR A 164 -11.67 -42.67 40.82
N GLY A 165 -10.74 -42.60 41.78
CA GLY A 165 -10.85 -43.36 43.03
C GLY A 165 -10.10 -44.70 43.05
N SER A 166 -9.38 -45.04 41.98
CA SER A 166 -8.58 -46.27 41.89
C SER A 166 -7.07 -45.93 41.78
N ASN A 167 -6.21 -46.93 42.01
CA ASN A 167 -4.76 -46.74 41.83
C ASN A 167 -4.35 -46.76 40.35
N SER A 168 -5.21 -46.31 39.45
CA SER A 168 -4.91 -46.20 38.03
C SER A 168 -5.22 -44.83 37.49
N LEU A 169 -4.34 -44.30 36.62
CA LEU A 169 -4.51 -43.07 35.91
C LEU A 169 -4.46 -43.32 34.41
N THR A 170 -5.53 -42.95 33.72
CA THR A 170 -5.60 -43.05 32.26
C THR A 170 -5.42 -41.69 31.66
N PHE A 171 -4.34 -41.49 30.91
CA PHE A 171 -3.99 -40.22 30.27
C PHE A 171 -4.69 -40.10 28.93
N GLU A 172 -5.34 -38.97 28.74
CA GLU A 172 -5.94 -38.54 27.48
C GLU A 172 -5.17 -37.37 26.89
N ASN A 173 -4.74 -37.48 25.65
CA ASN A 173 -4.03 -36.41 24.95
C ASN A 173 -4.98 -35.23 24.75
N GLN A 174 -4.54 -34.02 25.10
CA GLN A 174 -5.33 -32.79 25.02
C GLN A 174 -5.20 -32.06 23.69
N CYS A 175 -4.21 -32.41 22.87
CA CYS A 175 -3.89 -31.82 21.58
C CYS A 175 -4.18 -32.79 20.43
N GLY A 176 -4.26 -32.28 19.21
CA GLY A 176 -4.04 -33.07 18.03
C GLY A 176 -2.53 -33.12 17.72
N LEU A 177 -2.07 -34.23 17.18
CA LEU A 177 -0.67 -34.44 16.85
C LEU A 177 -0.48 -34.43 15.34
N LEU A 178 0.38 -33.57 14.84
CA LEU A 178 0.76 -33.53 13.42
C LEU A 178 2.07 -34.29 13.27
N ARG A 179 2.06 -35.39 12.49
CA ARG A 179 3.25 -36.21 12.21
C ARG A 179 3.90 -35.76 10.91
N ILE A 180 5.17 -35.40 10.98
CA ILE A 180 5.95 -34.82 9.88
C ILE A 180 7.17 -35.71 9.63
N GLU A 181 7.43 -36.06 8.37
CA GLU A 181 8.62 -36.79 7.96
C GLU A 181 9.55 -35.85 7.23
N ALA A 182 10.76 -35.60 7.80
CA ALA A 182 11.81 -34.80 7.18
C ALA A 182 12.90 -35.76 6.64
N GLU A 183 13.26 -35.63 5.38
CA GLU A 183 14.32 -36.47 4.73
C GLU A 183 15.68 -35.79 4.67
N ASP A 184 15.72 -34.46 4.82
CA ASP A 184 16.98 -33.72 4.72
C ASP A 184 17.76 -33.78 6.04
N ALA A 185 19.03 -34.21 5.96
CA ALA A 185 19.92 -34.33 7.11
C ALA A 185 20.32 -32.96 7.72
N ALA A 186 20.14 -31.86 7.02
CA ALA A 186 20.48 -30.52 7.48
C ALA A 186 19.32 -29.82 8.25
N VAL A 187 18.17 -30.47 8.35
CA VAL A 187 17.01 -29.88 9.05
C VAL A 187 17.33 -29.65 10.53
N SER A 188 17.18 -28.42 10.97
CA SER A 188 17.34 -28.04 12.39
C SER A 188 16.06 -27.47 12.98
N LYS A 189 15.12 -27.07 12.14
CA LYS A 189 13.85 -26.49 12.57
C LYS A 189 12.71 -26.83 11.61
N ILE A 190 11.54 -27.08 12.17
CA ILE A 190 10.30 -27.26 11.43
C ILE A 190 9.30 -26.22 11.93
N THR A 191 8.79 -25.37 11.04
CA THR A 191 7.78 -24.37 11.38
C THR A 191 6.46 -24.70 10.71
N LEU A 192 5.39 -24.79 11.52
CA LEU A 192 4.03 -24.96 11.06
C LEU A 192 3.36 -23.60 11.01
N LYS A 193 2.68 -23.28 9.90
CA LYS A 193 2.00 -22.01 9.70
C LYS A 193 0.52 -22.23 9.36
N SER A 194 -0.33 -21.29 9.76
CA SER A 194 -1.69 -21.17 9.28
C SER A 194 -1.95 -19.72 8.87
N ALA A 195 -2.45 -19.48 7.66
CA ALA A 195 -2.61 -18.16 7.08
C ALA A 195 -1.34 -17.28 7.25
N ASP A 196 -0.16 -17.86 6.96
CA ASP A 196 1.18 -17.27 7.09
C ASP A 196 1.66 -16.96 8.52
N ALA A 197 0.84 -17.17 9.54
CA ALA A 197 1.25 -17.03 10.94
C ALA A 197 1.89 -18.31 11.48
N ASP A 198 3.00 -18.19 12.19
CA ASP A 198 3.64 -19.31 12.86
C ASP A 198 2.75 -19.82 14.03
N ILE A 199 2.34 -21.08 13.98
CA ILE A 199 1.54 -21.73 15.03
C ILE A 199 2.39 -22.57 15.98
N VAL A 200 3.34 -23.33 15.43
CA VAL A 200 4.28 -24.16 16.20
C VAL A 200 5.63 -24.20 15.50
N THR A 201 6.69 -24.16 16.27
CA THR A 201 8.07 -24.37 15.81
C THR A 201 8.67 -25.56 16.54
N LEU A 202 9.20 -26.51 15.79
CA LEU A 202 9.95 -27.65 16.32
C LEU A 202 11.45 -27.39 16.15
N ASN A 203 12.22 -27.50 17.21
CA ASN A 203 13.68 -27.60 17.16
C ASN A 203 14.06 -29.07 17.02
N VAL A 204 14.65 -29.41 15.89
CA VAL A 204 14.88 -30.81 15.50
C VAL A 204 16.35 -31.03 15.10
N SER A 205 16.71 -32.28 14.84
CA SER A 205 18.08 -32.62 14.47
C SER A 205 18.08 -33.64 13.33
N GLY A 206 18.22 -33.14 12.10
CA GLY A 206 18.40 -33.93 10.90
C GLY A 206 17.16 -34.61 10.36
N ALA A 207 17.37 -35.63 9.54
CA ALA A 207 16.26 -36.40 8.98
C ALA A 207 15.57 -37.24 10.07
N GLY A 208 14.24 -37.32 10.00
CA GLY A 208 13.50 -38.09 11.00
C GLY A 208 12.00 -37.89 10.91
N THR A 209 11.29 -38.55 11.81
CA THR A 209 9.85 -38.34 12.03
C THR A 209 9.67 -37.49 13.26
N TYR A 210 8.91 -36.43 13.13
CA TYR A 210 8.67 -35.43 14.16
C TYR A 210 7.18 -35.26 14.43
N TYR A 211 6.85 -34.87 15.65
CA TYR A 211 5.48 -34.64 16.09
C TYR A 211 5.32 -33.23 16.63
N ALA A 212 4.25 -32.59 16.22
CA ALA A 212 3.84 -31.29 16.73
C ALA A 212 2.51 -31.39 17.45
N ALA A 213 2.46 -30.96 18.69
CA ALA A 213 1.22 -30.79 19.41
C ALA A 213 0.54 -29.48 19.00
N VAL A 214 -0.69 -29.54 18.54
CA VAL A 214 -1.49 -28.38 18.14
C VAL A 214 -2.85 -28.44 18.84
N ALA A 215 -3.30 -27.33 19.37
CA ALA A 215 -4.62 -27.24 19.95
C ALA A 215 -5.72 -27.60 18.91
N PRO A 216 -6.78 -28.28 19.31
CA PRO A 216 -7.87 -28.63 18.40
C PRO A 216 -8.41 -27.38 17.68
N SER A 217 -8.35 -27.37 16.37
CA SER A 217 -8.69 -26.21 15.54
C SER A 217 -8.79 -26.58 14.07
N THR A 218 -9.32 -25.66 13.27
CA THR A 218 -9.23 -25.73 11.81
C THR A 218 -8.17 -24.74 11.33
N LEU A 219 -7.17 -25.25 10.64
CA LEU A 219 -6.04 -24.47 10.13
C LEU A 219 -6.26 -24.18 8.64
N GLU A 220 -6.37 -22.91 8.31
CA GLU A 220 -6.52 -22.42 6.93
C GLU A 220 -5.17 -22.04 6.35
N GLY A 221 -4.98 -22.27 5.03
CA GLY A 221 -3.68 -21.93 4.38
C GLY A 221 -2.49 -22.58 5.08
N PHE A 222 -2.63 -23.85 5.47
CA PHE A 222 -1.64 -24.52 6.28
C PHE A 222 -0.39 -24.87 5.49
N SER A 223 0.79 -24.63 6.08
CA SER A 223 2.06 -25.03 5.50
C SER A 223 3.05 -25.54 6.55
N VAL A 224 3.96 -26.40 6.11
CA VAL A 224 5.11 -26.93 6.86
C VAL A 224 6.37 -26.46 6.20
N VAL A 225 7.24 -25.78 6.95
CA VAL A 225 8.52 -25.26 6.44
C VAL A 225 9.66 -25.90 7.21
N LEU A 226 10.61 -26.50 6.51
CA LEU A 226 11.83 -27.06 7.06
C LEU A 226 12.99 -26.08 6.83
N THR A 227 13.77 -25.80 7.87
CA THR A 227 14.94 -24.90 7.76
C THR A 227 16.18 -25.53 8.38
N ASP A 228 17.34 -25.12 7.89
CA ASP A 228 18.65 -25.47 8.45
C ASP A 228 19.03 -24.61 9.67
N ALA A 229 20.25 -24.79 10.20
CA ALA A 229 20.75 -24.04 11.35
C ALA A 229 20.99 -22.55 11.03
N GLU A 230 21.25 -22.19 9.79
CA GLU A 230 21.43 -20.83 9.29
C GLU A 230 20.09 -20.12 9.01
N GLY A 231 18.98 -20.86 9.08
CA GLY A 231 17.63 -20.35 8.82
C GLY A 231 17.22 -20.41 7.35
N GLU A 232 18.00 -21.12 6.51
CA GLU A 232 17.65 -21.34 5.11
C GLU A 232 16.55 -22.40 4.98
N GLU A 233 15.54 -22.12 4.16
CA GLU A 233 14.46 -23.07 3.93
C GLU A 233 14.91 -24.20 3.01
N LEU A 234 14.82 -25.42 3.52
CA LEU A 234 15.20 -26.65 2.82
C LEU A 234 14.04 -27.28 2.07
N ALA A 235 12.84 -27.19 2.64
CA ALA A 235 11.63 -27.71 2.04
C ALA A 235 10.38 -27.01 2.57
N LYS A 236 9.33 -26.99 1.77
CA LYS A 236 8.02 -26.45 2.16
C LYS A 236 6.91 -27.24 1.51
N LYS A 237 5.92 -27.63 2.32
CA LYS A 237 4.70 -28.27 1.87
C LYS A 237 3.51 -27.38 2.19
N VAL A 238 2.66 -27.10 1.20
CA VAL A 238 1.47 -26.25 1.34
C VAL A 238 0.23 -27.08 1.13
N THR A 239 -0.79 -26.91 1.95
CA THR A 239 -2.10 -27.54 1.75
C THR A 239 -3.09 -26.54 1.18
N THR A 240 -3.82 -26.94 0.15
CA THR A 240 -4.88 -26.12 -0.48
C THR A 240 -6.24 -26.28 0.23
N LYS A 241 -6.34 -27.22 1.16
CA LYS A 241 -7.55 -27.49 1.95
C LYS A 241 -7.28 -27.14 3.40
N SER A 242 -8.33 -26.73 4.10
CA SER A 242 -8.27 -26.57 5.55
C SER A 242 -7.92 -27.89 6.22
N LEU A 243 -7.07 -27.82 7.25
CA LEU A 243 -6.62 -28.95 8.03
C LEU A 243 -7.36 -28.94 9.37
N VAL A 244 -8.16 -29.98 9.62
CA VAL A 244 -8.88 -30.12 10.89
C VAL A 244 -8.00 -30.89 11.88
N VAL A 245 -7.66 -30.26 12.99
CA VAL A 245 -6.88 -30.84 14.09
C VAL A 245 -7.85 -31.21 15.21
N GLU A 246 -7.96 -32.52 15.52
CA GLU A 246 -8.85 -33.03 16.54
C GLU A 246 -8.09 -33.52 17.78
N LYS A 247 -8.69 -33.36 18.95
CA LYS A 247 -8.12 -33.80 20.23
C LYS A 247 -7.82 -35.29 20.21
N GLY A 248 -6.62 -35.69 20.62
CA GLY A 248 -6.20 -37.08 20.74
C GLY A 248 -5.96 -37.80 19.41
N HIS A 249 -6.04 -37.10 18.25
CA HIS A 249 -5.84 -37.71 16.95
C HIS A 249 -4.45 -37.40 16.41
N ILE A 250 -3.81 -38.38 15.75
CA ILE A 250 -2.60 -38.20 15.00
C ILE A 250 -2.93 -38.03 13.52
N LEU A 251 -2.54 -36.92 12.97
CA LEU A 251 -2.71 -36.57 11.56
C LEU A 251 -1.36 -36.66 10.83
N PRO A 252 -1.16 -37.63 9.95
CA PRO A 252 0.06 -37.73 9.18
C PRO A 252 0.07 -36.70 8.06
N LEU A 253 1.08 -35.83 8.04
CA LEU A 253 1.33 -34.88 6.97
C LEU A 253 2.22 -35.51 5.87
N GLY A 254 2.80 -36.67 6.16
CA GLY A 254 3.71 -37.38 5.28
C GLY A 254 5.06 -36.67 5.11
N LYS A 255 5.75 -37.00 4.04
CA LYS A 255 7.07 -36.45 3.72
C LYS A 255 6.99 -35.01 3.27
N VAL A 256 7.92 -34.21 3.79
CA VAL A 256 8.14 -32.83 3.33
C VAL A 256 9.47 -32.83 2.55
N VAL A 257 9.36 -32.80 1.25
CA VAL A 257 10.49 -32.85 0.33
C VAL A 257 10.39 -31.75 -0.70
N GLY A 258 11.41 -30.90 -0.80
CA GLY A 258 11.43 -29.78 -1.73
C GLY A 258 10.33 -28.75 -1.45
N PHE A 259 9.83 -28.13 -2.49
CA PHE A 259 8.89 -27.02 -2.39
C PHE A 259 7.70 -27.25 -3.32
N ASP A 260 6.53 -27.41 -2.76
CA ASP A 260 5.29 -27.55 -3.55
C ASP A 260 4.84 -26.21 -4.17
N ASP A 261 5.31 -25.10 -3.62
CA ASP A 261 4.91 -23.74 -3.99
C ASP A 261 6.03 -22.94 -4.67
N ARG A 262 7.15 -23.57 -5.05
CA ARG A 262 8.32 -22.89 -5.64
C ARG A 262 8.68 -23.47 -7.01
N TYR A 263 9.07 -22.56 -7.89
CA TYR A 263 9.54 -22.90 -9.22
C TYR A 263 10.73 -22.03 -9.59
N TYR A 264 11.84 -22.66 -9.89
CA TYR A 264 13.12 -22.00 -10.14
C TYR A 264 13.34 -21.88 -11.64
N VAL A 265 13.67 -20.66 -12.08
CA VAL A 265 13.85 -20.32 -13.49
C VAL A 265 15.19 -19.65 -13.72
N SER A 266 15.96 -20.09 -14.68
CA SER A 266 17.20 -19.46 -15.11
C SER A 266 17.17 -19.12 -16.60
N ALA A 267 17.96 -18.12 -17.00
CA ALA A 267 18.02 -17.68 -18.39
C ALA A 267 18.46 -18.83 -19.33
N GLU A 268 19.33 -19.70 -18.84
CA GLU A 268 19.67 -20.98 -19.46
C GLU A 268 19.16 -22.11 -18.55
N ALA A 269 18.24 -22.91 -19.05
CA ALA A 269 17.67 -24.04 -18.32
C ALA A 269 18.75 -25.04 -17.90
N LYS A 270 18.66 -25.56 -16.66
CA LYS A 270 19.66 -26.43 -16.06
C LYS A 270 19.09 -27.83 -15.75
N GLY A 271 19.95 -28.83 -15.72
CA GLY A 271 19.63 -30.20 -15.30
C GLY A 271 18.36 -30.77 -15.93
N ARG A 272 17.40 -31.21 -15.10
CA ARG A 272 16.12 -31.76 -15.58
C ARG A 272 15.15 -30.72 -16.13
N LYS A 273 15.39 -29.43 -15.91
CA LYS A 273 14.56 -28.31 -16.36
C LYS A 273 13.13 -28.32 -15.75
N ASP A 274 12.95 -29.00 -14.65
CA ASP A 274 11.64 -29.17 -14.00
C ASP A 274 11.31 -28.05 -13.00
N GLY A 275 12.26 -27.12 -12.77
CA GLY A 275 12.09 -26.00 -11.87
C GLY A 275 12.09 -26.37 -10.38
N SER A 276 12.48 -27.57 -10.02
CA SER A 276 12.45 -28.04 -8.64
C SER A 276 13.47 -27.38 -7.72
N ASN A 277 14.60 -26.95 -8.27
CA ASN A 277 15.67 -26.21 -7.57
C ASN A 277 16.58 -25.51 -8.60
N TRP A 278 17.61 -24.78 -8.14
CA TRP A 278 18.53 -24.08 -9.03
C TRP A 278 19.36 -24.97 -9.95
N ASP A 279 19.68 -26.21 -9.53
CA ASP A 279 20.42 -27.18 -10.35
C ASP A 279 19.55 -27.80 -11.44
N ASN A 280 18.25 -27.75 -11.28
CA ASN A 280 17.24 -28.22 -12.24
C ASN A 280 16.33 -27.07 -12.70
N ALA A 281 16.87 -25.86 -12.73
CA ALA A 281 16.09 -24.68 -13.07
C ALA A 281 15.50 -24.79 -14.48
N ALA A 282 14.24 -24.46 -14.58
CA ALA A 282 13.49 -24.35 -15.82
C ALA A 282 13.98 -23.18 -16.67
N GLY A 283 13.68 -23.20 -17.94
CA GLY A 283 13.82 -22.05 -18.82
C GLY A 283 12.47 -21.36 -19.05
N LEU A 284 12.50 -20.40 -19.97
CA LEU A 284 11.29 -19.65 -20.33
C LEU A 284 10.22 -20.55 -21.01
N THR A 285 10.63 -21.59 -21.74
CA THR A 285 9.72 -22.56 -22.38
C THR A 285 8.91 -23.33 -21.35
N GLU A 286 9.57 -23.82 -20.31
CA GLU A 286 8.92 -24.58 -19.25
C GLU A 286 8.04 -23.67 -18.37
N LEU A 287 8.49 -22.44 -18.11
CA LEU A 287 7.66 -21.42 -17.44
C LEU A 287 6.38 -21.15 -18.23
N LYS A 288 6.47 -21.00 -19.56
CA LYS A 288 5.29 -20.81 -20.44
C LYS A 288 4.32 -22.00 -20.32
N ALA A 289 4.83 -23.21 -20.25
CA ALA A 289 4.01 -24.40 -20.08
C ALA A 289 3.34 -24.46 -18.69
N LEU A 290 4.03 -24.00 -17.64
CA LEU A 290 3.49 -23.89 -16.27
C LEU A 290 2.33 -22.89 -16.22
N LEU A 291 2.49 -21.71 -16.82
CA LEU A 291 1.47 -20.68 -16.87
C LEU A 291 0.19 -21.15 -17.56
N ALA A 292 0.32 -21.92 -18.62
CA ALA A 292 -0.82 -22.46 -19.37
C ALA A 292 -1.62 -23.49 -18.57
N LYS A 293 -0.99 -24.21 -17.65
CA LYS A 293 -1.66 -25.19 -16.78
C LYS A 293 -2.40 -24.53 -15.61
N GLY A 294 -1.94 -23.37 -15.18
CA GLY A 294 -2.39 -22.72 -13.96
C GLY A 294 -1.84 -23.39 -12.69
N ALA A 295 -1.30 -22.61 -11.82
CA ALA A 295 -0.76 -23.05 -10.53
C ALA A 295 -0.79 -21.89 -9.52
N VAL A 296 -0.70 -22.22 -8.24
CA VAL A 296 -0.30 -21.27 -7.19
C VAL A 296 1.17 -21.48 -6.95
N MET A 297 2.01 -20.53 -7.34
CA MET A 297 3.44 -20.76 -7.43
C MET A 297 4.28 -19.51 -7.20
N ASN A 298 5.31 -19.63 -6.38
CA ASN A 298 6.38 -18.66 -6.27
C ASN A 298 7.47 -18.99 -7.30
N VAL A 299 7.63 -18.12 -8.27
CA VAL A 299 8.62 -18.29 -9.35
C VAL A 299 9.85 -17.45 -9.02
N TYR A 300 10.96 -18.10 -8.78
CA TYR A 300 12.23 -17.46 -8.46
C TYR A 300 13.11 -17.45 -9.70
N MET A 301 13.52 -16.25 -10.11
CA MET A 301 14.25 -16.08 -11.37
C MET A 301 15.68 -15.58 -11.12
N SER A 302 16.64 -16.30 -11.68
CA SER A 302 18.04 -15.89 -11.59
C SER A 302 18.35 -14.67 -12.46
N ALA A 303 19.45 -13.99 -12.16
CA ALA A 303 20.02 -12.96 -13.02
C ALA A 303 20.24 -13.48 -14.44
N GLY A 304 19.98 -12.63 -15.40
CA GLY A 304 20.15 -12.92 -16.82
C GLY A 304 19.07 -12.28 -17.69
N THR A 305 19.24 -12.40 -19.00
CA THR A 305 18.28 -11.89 -19.98
C THR A 305 17.43 -13.04 -20.52
N TYR A 306 16.14 -12.91 -20.35
CA TYR A 306 15.10 -13.84 -20.80
C TYR A 306 14.46 -13.28 -22.07
N SER A 307 14.89 -13.80 -23.25
CA SER A 307 14.38 -13.34 -24.54
C SER A 307 12.97 -13.87 -24.79
N VAL A 308 12.01 -12.95 -24.86
CA VAL A 308 10.59 -13.27 -25.06
C VAL A 308 10.22 -13.12 -26.53
N GLU A 309 10.24 -14.22 -27.25
CA GLU A 309 9.84 -14.23 -28.67
C GLU A 309 8.31 -14.23 -28.85
N GLU A 310 7.58 -14.84 -27.93
CA GLU A 310 6.13 -14.84 -27.81
C GLU A 310 5.72 -14.56 -26.37
N ALA A 311 4.65 -13.80 -26.18
CA ALA A 311 4.17 -13.41 -24.88
C ALA A 311 3.91 -14.61 -23.95
N LEU A 312 4.30 -14.47 -22.69
CA LEU A 312 3.88 -15.35 -21.61
C LEU A 312 2.42 -15.06 -21.28
N VAL A 313 1.59 -16.08 -21.15
CA VAL A 313 0.14 -15.89 -20.94
C VAL A 313 -0.31 -16.67 -19.71
N SER A 314 -0.87 -15.96 -18.72
CA SER A 314 -1.58 -16.52 -17.58
C SER A 314 -3.09 -16.41 -17.84
N GLU A 315 -3.73 -17.55 -18.17
CA GLU A 315 -5.16 -17.59 -18.51
C GLU A 315 -5.93 -18.76 -17.87
N ALA A 316 -5.27 -19.54 -17.04
CA ALA A 316 -5.92 -20.61 -16.31
C ALA A 316 -6.69 -20.10 -15.08
N GLU A 317 -7.85 -20.71 -14.81
CA GLU A 317 -8.63 -20.41 -13.59
C GLU A 317 -7.84 -20.79 -12.33
N GLY A 318 -7.89 -19.94 -11.32
CA GLY A 318 -7.22 -20.17 -10.04
C GLY A 318 -5.70 -20.00 -10.08
N ALA A 319 -5.14 -19.52 -11.21
CA ALA A 319 -3.73 -19.22 -11.30
C ALA A 319 -3.34 -18.08 -10.34
N ASP A 320 -2.27 -18.28 -9.60
CA ASP A 320 -1.69 -17.27 -8.70
C ASP A 320 -0.17 -17.39 -8.75
N PHE A 321 0.47 -16.42 -9.40
CA PHE A 321 1.91 -16.44 -9.60
C PHE A 321 2.57 -15.26 -8.90
N SER A 322 3.58 -15.56 -8.08
CA SER A 322 4.48 -14.55 -7.53
C SER A 322 5.86 -14.70 -8.18
N VAL A 323 6.25 -13.74 -9.02
CA VAL A 323 7.48 -13.81 -9.83
C VAL A 323 8.52 -12.86 -9.25
N TYR A 324 9.59 -13.43 -8.74
CA TYR A 324 10.67 -12.72 -8.05
C TYR A 324 11.96 -12.77 -8.85
N GLY A 325 12.53 -11.62 -9.18
CA GLY A 325 13.86 -11.48 -9.76
C GLY A 325 14.93 -11.16 -8.73
N GLY A 326 16.18 -11.04 -9.17
CA GLY A 326 17.28 -10.56 -8.33
C GLY A 326 18.09 -11.64 -7.63
N TYR A 327 17.97 -12.90 -8.05
CA TYR A 327 18.78 -13.99 -7.53
C TYR A 327 20.05 -14.15 -8.35
N SER A 328 21.18 -14.46 -7.71
CA SER A 328 22.43 -14.78 -8.42
C SER A 328 22.24 -15.99 -9.35
N ALA A 329 22.90 -16.00 -10.50
CA ALA A 329 22.93 -17.15 -11.39
C ALA A 329 23.52 -18.42 -10.73
N ASP A 330 24.35 -18.22 -9.70
CA ASP A 330 24.99 -19.30 -8.92
C ASP A 330 24.33 -19.53 -7.56
N ALA A 331 23.12 -18.99 -7.36
CA ALA A 331 22.39 -19.17 -6.10
C ALA A 331 22.13 -20.66 -5.82
N LYS A 332 22.39 -21.07 -4.58
CA LYS A 332 22.13 -22.44 -4.11
C LYS A 332 20.88 -22.55 -3.27
N ALA A 333 20.41 -21.44 -2.75
CA ALA A 333 19.18 -21.36 -1.97
C ALA A 333 18.29 -20.21 -2.48
N ALA A 334 16.99 -20.39 -2.42
CA ALA A 334 16.02 -19.37 -2.85
C ALA A 334 15.50 -18.58 -1.65
N SER A 335 16.39 -18.13 -0.79
CA SER A 335 16.03 -17.23 0.30
C SER A 335 15.69 -15.85 -0.25
N LEU A 336 14.52 -15.30 0.10
CA LEU A 336 14.14 -13.93 -0.25
C LEU A 336 15.10 -12.91 0.38
N SER A 337 15.71 -13.22 1.50
CA SER A 337 16.69 -12.37 2.18
C SER A 337 18.02 -12.19 1.42
N ARG A 338 18.35 -13.10 0.52
CA ARG A 338 19.58 -13.08 -0.28
C ARG A 338 19.38 -12.50 -1.69
N ARG A 339 18.23 -11.93 -1.96
CA ARG A 339 17.90 -11.31 -3.23
C ARG A 339 18.49 -9.90 -3.32
N ASP A 340 19.11 -9.58 -4.44
CA ASP A 340 19.56 -8.23 -4.79
C ASP A 340 19.26 -7.95 -6.26
N ALA A 341 18.13 -7.31 -6.53
CA ALA A 341 17.68 -7.01 -7.88
C ALA A 341 18.56 -5.99 -8.63
N LYS A 342 19.38 -5.21 -7.92
CA LYS A 342 20.32 -4.27 -8.54
C LYS A 342 21.59 -4.97 -9.00
N ALA A 343 22.13 -5.84 -8.17
CA ALA A 343 23.34 -6.60 -8.49
C ALA A 343 23.04 -7.77 -9.46
N ASN A 344 21.85 -8.35 -9.36
CA ASN A 344 21.45 -9.56 -10.07
C ASN A 344 20.24 -9.27 -10.97
N ALA A 345 20.40 -8.41 -11.96
CA ALA A 345 19.32 -7.99 -12.84
C ALA A 345 18.67 -9.18 -13.57
N THR A 346 17.38 -9.35 -13.39
CA THR A 346 16.54 -10.33 -14.08
C THR A 346 15.72 -9.61 -15.14
N ILE A 347 16.02 -9.83 -16.41
CA ILE A 347 15.56 -9.01 -17.51
C ILE A 347 14.69 -9.83 -18.47
N PHE A 348 13.41 -9.48 -18.60
CA PHE A 348 12.57 -9.92 -19.69
C PHE A 348 12.73 -8.97 -20.88
N ASP A 349 13.20 -9.48 -22.00
CA ASP A 349 13.45 -8.69 -23.20
C ASP A 349 12.54 -9.15 -24.35
N GLY A 350 11.62 -8.28 -24.76
CA GLY A 350 10.72 -8.52 -25.90
C GLY A 350 11.38 -8.33 -27.27
N GLY A 351 12.64 -7.90 -27.31
CA GLY A 351 13.41 -7.71 -28.54
C GLY A 351 12.80 -6.73 -29.55
N GLY A 352 11.87 -5.88 -29.12
CA GLY A 352 11.07 -5.01 -29.99
C GLY A 352 10.09 -5.75 -30.92
N LYS A 353 9.72 -6.97 -30.57
CA LYS A 353 8.89 -7.84 -31.42
C LYS A 353 7.69 -8.45 -30.71
N SER A 354 7.78 -8.68 -29.40
CA SER A 354 6.75 -9.37 -28.61
C SER A 354 6.34 -8.57 -27.39
N GLN A 355 5.04 -8.66 -27.02
CA GLN A 355 4.61 -8.38 -25.67
C GLN A 355 5.31 -9.36 -24.71
N ILE A 356 5.45 -8.99 -23.44
CA ILE A 356 6.20 -9.83 -22.50
C ILE A 356 5.26 -10.73 -21.71
N TRP A 357 4.23 -10.16 -21.04
CA TRP A 357 3.35 -10.97 -20.21
C TRP A 357 1.90 -10.46 -20.22
N LEU A 358 0.99 -11.41 -20.45
CA LEU A 358 -0.45 -11.15 -20.48
C LEU A 358 -1.14 -11.93 -19.36
N THR A 359 -1.74 -11.23 -18.41
CA THR A 359 -2.57 -11.79 -17.35
C THR A 359 -4.04 -11.63 -17.73
N LYS A 360 -4.68 -12.73 -18.08
CA LYS A 360 -6.09 -12.77 -18.47
C LYS A 360 -6.99 -13.32 -17.36
N LYS A 361 -6.42 -14.10 -16.42
CA LYS A 361 -7.08 -14.67 -15.26
C LYS A 361 -6.13 -14.79 -14.09
N GLY A 362 -6.70 -14.84 -12.89
CA GLY A 362 -5.96 -15.04 -11.66
C GLY A 362 -5.19 -13.82 -11.17
N ASN A 363 -4.23 -14.08 -10.32
CA ASN A 363 -3.41 -13.06 -9.68
C ASN A 363 -1.97 -13.16 -10.17
N VAL A 364 -1.27 -12.04 -10.22
CA VAL A 364 0.17 -12.05 -10.46
C VAL A 364 0.87 -10.94 -9.67
N LEU A 365 1.96 -11.31 -9.01
CA LEU A 365 2.96 -10.40 -8.44
C LEU A 365 4.23 -10.45 -9.30
N PHE A 366 4.73 -9.30 -9.67
CA PHE A 366 6.08 -9.14 -10.23
C PHE A 366 6.91 -8.30 -9.25
N ASP A 367 8.07 -8.79 -8.89
CA ASP A 367 8.92 -8.12 -7.90
C ASP A 367 10.41 -8.20 -8.29
N GLY A 368 11.06 -7.02 -8.41
CA GLY A 368 12.49 -6.90 -8.70
C GLY A 368 12.90 -7.32 -10.10
N LEU A 369 12.06 -7.06 -11.10
CA LEU A 369 12.24 -7.48 -12.50
C LEU A 369 12.45 -6.27 -13.42
N THR A 370 13.15 -6.50 -14.51
CA THR A 370 13.24 -5.52 -15.60
C THR A 370 12.47 -6.04 -16.81
N PHE A 371 11.57 -5.21 -17.35
CA PHE A 371 10.82 -5.45 -18.57
C PHE A 371 11.29 -4.46 -19.63
N GLN A 372 11.97 -4.94 -20.66
CA GLN A 372 12.50 -4.06 -21.69
C GLN A 372 12.13 -4.49 -23.09
N ASN A 373 12.13 -3.50 -24.00
CA ASN A 373 11.91 -3.72 -25.45
C ASN A 373 10.65 -4.56 -25.75
N GLY A 374 9.68 -4.58 -24.85
CA GLY A 374 8.37 -5.19 -25.13
C GLY A 374 7.67 -4.44 -26.27
N PHE A 375 6.99 -5.16 -27.16
CA PHE A 375 6.35 -4.54 -28.32
C PHE A 375 5.01 -5.20 -28.66
N SER A 376 4.03 -4.37 -29.01
CA SER A 376 2.77 -4.83 -29.56
C SER A 376 2.42 -4.10 -30.86
N ALA A 377 2.11 -4.89 -31.89
CA ALA A 377 1.60 -4.39 -33.17
C ALA A 377 0.06 -4.49 -33.29
N LYS A 378 -0.61 -5.17 -32.36
CA LYS A 378 -2.04 -5.49 -32.48
C LYS A 378 -2.87 -5.01 -31.29
N ASP A 379 -2.30 -5.00 -30.10
CA ASP A 379 -3.01 -4.73 -28.85
C ASP A 379 -2.30 -3.67 -28.01
N ASN A 380 -3.03 -3.05 -27.09
CA ASN A 380 -2.47 -2.14 -26.09
C ASN A 380 -1.57 -2.90 -25.11
N GLY A 381 -0.56 -2.22 -24.57
CA GLY A 381 0.40 -2.76 -23.62
C GLY A 381 1.60 -3.44 -24.27
N GLY A 382 2.75 -2.76 -24.30
CA GLY A 382 3.96 -3.28 -24.93
C GLY A 382 4.65 -4.37 -24.10
N ALA A 383 4.67 -4.24 -22.77
CA ALA A 383 5.27 -5.23 -21.88
C ALA A 383 4.22 -6.04 -21.12
N LEU A 384 3.43 -5.43 -20.27
CA LEU A 384 2.46 -6.12 -19.43
C LEU A 384 1.01 -5.76 -19.82
N VAL A 385 0.13 -6.76 -19.76
CA VAL A 385 -1.31 -6.58 -19.91
C VAL A 385 -2.03 -7.28 -18.76
N PHE A 386 -2.89 -6.54 -18.07
CA PHE A 386 -3.82 -7.07 -17.07
C PHE A 386 -5.24 -6.85 -17.58
N ASN A 387 -5.93 -7.91 -17.97
CA ASN A 387 -7.25 -7.77 -18.54
C ASN A 387 -8.10 -9.03 -18.38
N GLY A 388 -9.06 -8.97 -17.48
CA GLY A 388 -10.05 -10.00 -17.23
C GLY A 388 -10.78 -9.77 -15.91
N THR A 389 -12.02 -10.20 -15.84
CA THR A 389 -12.83 -10.09 -14.61
C THR A 389 -12.13 -10.81 -13.46
N GLY A 390 -11.92 -10.10 -12.36
CA GLY A 390 -11.25 -10.63 -11.16
C GLY A 390 -9.73 -10.74 -11.26
N VAL A 391 -9.12 -10.27 -12.35
CA VAL A 391 -7.66 -10.21 -12.45
C VAL A 391 -7.10 -9.19 -11.47
N THR A 392 -6.10 -9.60 -10.70
CA THR A 392 -5.31 -8.70 -9.86
C THR A 392 -3.84 -8.74 -10.26
N GLY A 393 -3.20 -7.60 -10.22
CA GLY A 393 -1.77 -7.45 -10.49
C GLY A 393 -1.07 -6.63 -9.42
N LYS A 394 0.10 -7.05 -9.01
CA LYS A 394 1.00 -6.26 -8.19
C LYS A 394 2.38 -6.21 -8.84
N VAL A 395 2.93 -5.01 -9.03
CA VAL A 395 4.22 -4.78 -9.68
C VAL A 395 5.05 -3.93 -8.73
N VAL A 396 6.13 -4.51 -8.19
CA VAL A 396 6.93 -3.89 -7.13
C VAL A 396 8.40 -3.88 -7.52
N ASP A 397 9.09 -2.78 -7.24
CA ASP A 397 10.53 -2.63 -7.44
C ASP A 397 11.00 -3.05 -8.86
N CYS A 398 10.14 -2.86 -9.86
CA CYS A 398 10.41 -3.24 -11.25
C CYS A 398 10.86 -2.07 -12.12
N SER A 399 11.55 -2.38 -13.22
CA SER A 399 11.97 -1.39 -14.21
C SER A 399 11.34 -1.69 -15.57
N PHE A 400 10.85 -0.63 -16.24
CA PHE A 400 10.25 -0.70 -17.58
C PHE A 400 11.00 0.21 -18.53
N ILE A 401 11.71 -0.37 -19.50
CA ILE A 401 12.65 0.39 -20.33
C ILE A 401 12.34 0.18 -21.81
N GLY A 402 12.04 1.29 -22.52
CA GLY A 402 11.91 1.28 -23.97
C GLY A 402 10.80 0.37 -24.52
N ASN A 403 9.79 0.04 -23.70
CA ASN A 403 8.66 -0.76 -24.17
C ASN A 403 7.75 0.08 -25.05
N LYS A 404 7.24 -0.51 -26.15
CA LYS A 404 6.53 0.23 -27.18
C LYS A 404 5.32 -0.52 -27.70
N VAL A 405 4.39 0.25 -28.24
CA VAL A 405 3.35 -0.26 -29.11
C VAL A 405 3.47 0.36 -30.49
N THR A 406 2.75 -0.16 -31.47
CA THR A 406 2.78 0.39 -32.84
C THR A 406 2.57 1.89 -32.86
N GLU A 407 3.46 2.57 -33.55
CA GLU A 407 3.39 4.01 -33.73
C GLU A 407 2.16 4.37 -34.56
N GLY A 408 1.30 5.21 -33.96
CA GLY A 408 0.18 5.80 -34.68
C GLY A 408 0.54 7.23 -35.08
N ASN A 409 -0.03 7.71 -36.15
CA ASN A 409 -0.01 9.11 -36.55
C ASN A 409 -1.45 9.65 -36.62
N ASN A 410 -1.63 10.89 -37.08
CA ASN A 410 -2.95 11.50 -37.20
C ASN A 410 -3.95 10.68 -38.04
N ASN A 411 -3.48 9.84 -38.95
CA ASN A 411 -4.29 9.07 -39.87
C ASN A 411 -4.43 7.60 -39.50
N THR A 412 -3.64 7.10 -38.58
CA THR A 412 -3.66 5.69 -38.12
C THR A 412 -3.98 5.58 -36.65
N LYS A 413 -4.87 4.67 -36.30
CA LYS A 413 -5.16 4.32 -34.92
C LYS A 413 -3.95 3.59 -34.33
N GLY A 414 -3.07 4.30 -33.62
CA GLY A 414 -1.99 3.67 -32.85
C GLY A 414 -2.51 3.07 -31.54
N LEU A 415 -1.72 2.18 -30.98
CA LEU A 415 -2.00 1.49 -29.74
C LEU A 415 -1.49 2.31 -28.53
N SER A 416 -1.93 1.98 -27.33
CA SER A 416 -1.73 2.74 -26.11
C SER A 416 -1.06 1.90 -25.00
N GLY A 417 -0.40 2.56 -24.04
CA GLY A 417 0.27 1.89 -22.94
C GLY A 417 1.54 1.18 -23.38
N GLY A 418 2.63 1.95 -23.57
CA GLY A 418 3.88 1.38 -24.03
C GLY A 418 4.44 0.30 -23.12
N ALA A 419 4.32 0.46 -21.82
CA ALA A 419 4.74 -0.53 -20.84
C ALA A 419 3.55 -1.37 -20.35
N ILE A 420 2.57 -0.79 -19.70
CA ILE A 420 1.50 -1.54 -19.03
C ILE A 420 0.13 -1.08 -19.52
N ARG A 421 -0.73 -2.03 -19.82
CA ARG A 421 -2.17 -1.82 -20.00
C ARG A 421 -2.95 -2.45 -18.85
N VAL A 422 -3.92 -1.70 -18.32
CA VAL A 422 -4.91 -2.19 -17.37
C VAL A 422 -6.30 -2.09 -17.99
N GLY A 423 -6.90 -3.22 -18.30
CA GLY A 423 -8.29 -3.34 -18.74
C GLY A 423 -9.22 -3.61 -17.56
N GLU A 424 -10.09 -4.61 -17.62
CA GLU A 424 -10.94 -4.99 -16.50
C GLU A 424 -10.11 -5.71 -15.42
N ALA A 425 -9.33 -4.97 -14.63
CA ALA A 425 -8.43 -5.52 -13.63
C ALA A 425 -8.17 -4.51 -12.49
N THR A 426 -7.71 -5.02 -11.36
CA THR A 426 -7.16 -4.21 -10.26
C THR A 426 -5.66 -4.39 -10.20
N VAL A 427 -4.90 -3.29 -10.35
CA VAL A 427 -3.44 -3.34 -10.44
C VAL A 427 -2.81 -2.31 -9.49
N MET A 428 -1.78 -2.74 -8.78
CA MET A 428 -0.91 -1.88 -7.98
C MET A 428 0.50 -1.88 -8.58
N VAL A 429 1.06 -0.69 -8.77
CA VAL A 429 2.42 -0.49 -9.26
C VAL A 429 3.17 0.35 -8.22
N GLU A 430 4.17 -0.23 -7.58
CA GLU A 430 4.83 0.35 -6.42
C GLU A 430 6.35 0.37 -6.61
N ASN A 431 6.98 1.52 -6.30
CA ASN A 431 8.43 1.73 -6.34
C ASN A 431 9.08 1.36 -7.69
N CYS A 432 8.36 1.48 -8.78
CA CYS A 432 8.83 1.12 -10.11
C CYS A 432 9.46 2.29 -10.86
N SER A 433 10.34 1.97 -11.81
CA SER A 433 10.92 2.95 -12.73
C SER A 433 10.46 2.72 -14.16
N PHE A 434 10.09 3.80 -14.83
CA PHE A 434 9.66 3.80 -16.23
C PHE A 434 10.53 4.76 -17.03
N SER A 435 11.09 4.29 -18.14
CA SER A 435 11.90 5.17 -18.95
C SER A 435 11.77 4.88 -20.45
N LYS A 436 11.57 5.95 -21.23
CA LYS A 436 11.55 5.92 -22.70
C LYS A 436 10.53 4.95 -23.29
N ASN A 437 9.45 4.67 -22.53
CA ASN A 437 8.35 3.86 -23.03
C ASN A 437 7.47 4.70 -23.98
N TYR A 438 6.90 4.07 -24.99
CA TYR A 438 6.13 4.74 -26.04
C TYR A 438 4.76 4.11 -26.25
N GLY A 439 3.72 4.94 -26.24
CA GLY A 439 2.37 4.63 -26.67
C GLY A 439 1.77 5.74 -27.49
N ARG A 440 0.67 5.50 -28.19
CA ARG A 440 -0.09 6.61 -28.78
C ARG A 440 -0.69 7.48 -27.68
N ASN A 441 -1.25 6.82 -26.65
CA ASN A 441 -1.69 7.45 -25.41
C ASN A 441 -1.09 6.66 -24.24
N GLY A 442 -0.63 7.35 -23.20
CA GLY A 442 0.06 6.72 -22.07
C GLY A 442 1.34 6.01 -22.53
N GLY A 443 2.45 6.72 -22.53
CA GLY A 443 3.75 6.15 -22.93
C GLY A 443 4.11 4.93 -22.08
N SER A 444 3.82 4.98 -20.79
CA SER A 444 4.03 3.88 -19.86
C SER A 444 2.75 3.18 -19.47
N LEU A 445 1.79 3.89 -18.88
CA LEU A 445 0.58 3.28 -18.30
C LEU A 445 -0.69 3.73 -19.04
N TYR A 446 -1.58 2.79 -19.25
CA TYR A 446 -2.86 3.04 -19.92
C TYR A 446 -4.00 2.26 -19.29
N THR A 447 -5.08 2.94 -18.91
CA THR A 447 -6.34 2.32 -18.50
C THR A 447 -7.44 2.64 -19.49
N ASP A 448 -8.22 1.64 -19.89
CA ASP A 448 -9.23 1.78 -20.94
C ASP A 448 -10.59 1.15 -20.60
N HIS A 449 -10.79 0.69 -19.39
CA HIS A 449 -12.02 0.04 -18.98
C HIS A 449 -12.62 0.68 -17.74
N ALA A 450 -13.95 0.83 -17.69
CA ALA A 450 -14.64 1.48 -16.58
C ALA A 450 -14.46 0.78 -15.21
N LYS A 451 -14.13 -0.50 -15.22
CA LYS A 451 -13.80 -1.28 -14.00
C LYS A 451 -12.28 -1.38 -13.74
N ALA A 452 -11.47 -0.71 -14.53
CA ALA A 452 -10.04 -0.65 -14.24
C ALA A 452 -9.82 0.10 -12.92
N ASN A 453 -8.98 -0.46 -12.07
CA ASN A 453 -8.53 0.18 -10.85
C ASN A 453 -7.00 0.10 -10.78
N LEU A 454 -6.35 1.25 -10.90
CA LEU A 454 -4.89 1.34 -10.93
C LEU A 454 -4.39 2.22 -9.80
N THR A 455 -3.55 1.67 -8.95
CA THR A 455 -2.78 2.43 -7.96
C THR A 455 -1.32 2.47 -8.36
N VAL A 456 -0.73 3.68 -8.41
CA VAL A 456 0.68 3.91 -8.73
C VAL A 456 1.31 4.67 -7.59
N LYS A 457 2.29 4.08 -6.93
CA LYS A 457 2.91 4.67 -5.73
C LYS A 457 4.43 4.62 -5.77
N GLY A 458 5.07 5.75 -5.39
CA GLY A 458 6.52 5.82 -5.27
C GLY A 458 7.28 5.60 -6.58
N CYS A 459 6.64 5.78 -7.73
CA CYS A 459 7.22 5.47 -9.03
C CYS A 459 7.92 6.67 -9.67
N ILE A 460 8.90 6.36 -10.53
CA ILE A 460 9.68 7.35 -11.27
C ILE A 460 9.45 7.16 -12.77
N PHE A 461 9.02 8.24 -13.43
CA PHE A 461 8.80 8.28 -14.89
C PHE A 461 9.79 9.24 -15.52
N THR A 462 10.58 8.76 -16.48
CA THR A 462 11.64 9.56 -17.11
C THR A 462 11.58 9.44 -18.62
N GLU A 463 11.39 10.58 -19.30
CA GLU A 463 11.42 10.67 -20.77
C GLU A 463 10.44 9.69 -21.47
N ASP A 464 9.39 9.26 -20.79
CA ASP A 464 8.31 8.54 -21.44
C ASP A 464 7.58 9.48 -22.41
N TYR A 465 7.13 8.93 -23.53
CA TYR A 465 6.55 9.77 -24.54
C TYR A 465 5.40 9.14 -25.33
N THR A 466 4.57 10.02 -25.89
CA THR A 466 3.43 9.61 -26.70
C THR A 466 3.35 10.42 -27.97
N TYR A 467 2.63 9.90 -28.94
CA TYR A 467 2.23 10.72 -30.07
C TYR A 467 1.15 11.72 -29.68
N ASN A 468 0.17 11.30 -28.87
CA ASN A 468 -1.07 12.06 -28.67
C ASN A 468 -1.23 12.53 -27.19
N THR A 469 -1.62 11.68 -26.26
CA THR A 469 -2.01 12.15 -24.91
C THR A 469 -1.34 11.38 -23.78
N GLY A 470 -0.97 12.12 -22.73
CA GLY A 470 -0.37 11.58 -21.52
C GLY A 470 1.00 10.94 -21.76
N GLY A 471 2.06 11.73 -21.76
CA GLY A 471 3.42 11.26 -22.06
C GLY A 471 3.84 10.01 -21.30
N SER A 472 3.43 9.90 -20.03
CA SER A 472 3.62 8.68 -19.24
C SER A 472 2.32 7.94 -18.99
N ILE A 473 1.28 8.60 -18.51
CA ILE A 473 0.05 7.96 -18.04
C ILE A 473 -1.16 8.50 -18.79
N ASN A 474 -2.02 7.60 -19.21
CA ASN A 474 -3.32 7.98 -19.75
C ASN A 474 -4.43 7.16 -19.08
N ASN A 475 -5.40 7.85 -18.50
CA ASN A 475 -6.63 7.29 -17.98
C ASN A 475 -7.77 7.61 -18.96
N SER A 476 -8.16 6.66 -19.77
CA SER A 476 -9.31 6.81 -20.68
C SER A 476 -10.62 6.37 -20.04
N ASN A 477 -10.58 5.54 -19.03
CA ASN A 477 -11.70 5.11 -18.19
C ASN A 477 -11.16 4.39 -16.95
N GLY A 478 -11.95 4.39 -15.87
CA GLY A 478 -11.62 3.70 -14.62
C GLY A 478 -11.07 4.63 -13.56
N THR A 479 -10.75 4.07 -12.42
CA THR A 479 -10.20 4.79 -11.26
C THR A 479 -8.68 4.66 -11.24
N GLN A 480 -7.99 5.78 -11.06
CA GLN A 480 -6.56 5.80 -10.84
C GLN A 480 -6.19 6.61 -9.61
N THR A 481 -5.30 6.08 -8.80
CA THR A 481 -4.63 6.80 -7.72
C THR A 481 -3.13 6.82 -8.00
N ILE A 482 -2.54 8.03 -8.07
CA ILE A 482 -1.10 8.23 -8.30
C ILE A 482 -0.55 8.99 -7.11
N GLU A 483 0.35 8.39 -6.37
CA GLU A 483 0.84 8.92 -5.10
C GLU A 483 2.37 8.86 -5.02
N ASP A 484 2.98 9.93 -4.48
CA ASP A 484 4.42 10.00 -4.21
C ASP A 484 5.31 9.73 -5.46
N CYS A 485 4.82 10.09 -6.65
CA CYS A 485 5.50 9.80 -7.92
C CYS A 485 6.25 11.01 -8.48
N THR A 486 7.29 10.73 -9.26
CA THR A 486 8.08 11.75 -9.95
C THR A 486 8.02 11.57 -11.47
N PHE A 487 7.72 12.64 -12.20
CA PHE A 487 7.67 12.70 -13.65
C PHE A 487 8.71 13.70 -14.15
N THR A 488 9.69 13.23 -14.93
CA THR A 488 10.77 14.08 -15.41
C THR A 488 10.91 13.97 -16.93
N GLY A 489 10.80 15.11 -17.61
CA GLY A 489 11.01 15.19 -19.04
C GLY A 489 10.05 14.35 -19.88
N CYS A 490 8.89 13.98 -19.33
CA CYS A 490 7.87 13.23 -20.06
C CYS A 490 7.16 14.13 -21.08
N TYR A 491 6.81 13.60 -22.25
CA TYR A 491 6.27 14.46 -23.29
C TYR A 491 5.33 13.78 -24.27
N ASN A 492 4.53 14.59 -24.96
CA ASN A 492 3.87 14.12 -26.17
C ASN A 492 4.30 14.93 -27.40
N LEU A 493 4.21 14.33 -28.56
CA LEU A 493 4.67 14.94 -29.82
C LEU A 493 3.62 15.92 -30.37
N ASN A 494 2.33 15.55 -30.31
CA ASN A 494 1.29 16.34 -30.96
C ASN A 494 -0.06 16.30 -30.20
N GLY A 495 -0.06 16.52 -28.91
CA GLY A 495 -1.29 16.38 -28.13
C GLY A 495 -1.28 17.13 -26.82
N THR A 496 -1.85 16.52 -25.78
CA THR A 496 -2.07 17.15 -24.48
C THR A 496 -1.66 16.27 -23.31
N GLY A 497 -1.27 16.91 -22.20
CA GLY A 497 -0.78 16.23 -21.01
C GLY A 497 0.63 15.64 -21.23
N GLY A 498 1.66 16.45 -21.01
CA GLY A 498 3.06 16.02 -21.18
C GLY A 498 3.42 14.82 -20.31
N ALA A 499 2.86 14.73 -19.10
CA ALA A 499 3.00 13.56 -18.23
C ALA A 499 1.71 12.75 -18.16
N ILE A 500 0.60 13.37 -17.76
CA ILE A 500 -0.67 12.68 -17.49
C ILE A 500 -1.81 13.27 -18.34
N HIS A 501 -2.63 12.37 -18.86
CA HIS A 501 -3.92 12.73 -19.47
C HIS A 501 -5.05 11.90 -18.89
N VAL A 502 -6.17 12.56 -18.55
CA VAL A 502 -7.36 11.93 -18.02
C VAL A 502 -8.55 12.26 -18.93
N ASN A 503 -9.24 11.23 -19.41
CA ASN A 503 -10.37 11.42 -20.32
C ASN A 503 -11.44 10.35 -20.12
N GLY A 504 -12.69 10.77 -20.01
CA GLY A 504 -13.82 9.87 -19.95
C GLY A 504 -14.72 10.11 -18.75
N ALA A 505 -16.03 10.01 -18.96
CA ALA A 505 -17.03 10.25 -17.90
C ALA A 505 -16.94 9.26 -16.72
N SER A 506 -16.32 8.10 -16.94
CA SER A 506 -16.02 7.10 -15.89
C SER A 506 -14.59 7.19 -15.37
N ALA A 507 -13.81 8.16 -15.83
CA ALA A 507 -12.47 8.36 -15.32
C ALA A 507 -12.52 9.17 -14.03
N ASP A 508 -11.96 8.57 -12.98
CA ASP A 508 -11.77 9.20 -11.67
C ASP A 508 -10.28 9.15 -11.33
N GLN A 509 -9.72 10.29 -11.01
CA GLN A 509 -8.26 10.43 -10.87
C GLN A 509 -7.90 11.12 -9.58
N THR A 510 -7.07 10.51 -8.78
CA THR A 510 -6.40 11.17 -7.64
C THR A 510 -4.90 11.22 -7.88
N ILE A 511 -4.31 12.41 -7.76
CA ILE A 511 -2.87 12.63 -7.87
C ILE A 511 -2.41 13.32 -6.60
N LYS A 512 -1.53 12.68 -5.85
CA LYS A 512 -1.12 13.17 -4.53
C LYS A 512 0.39 13.14 -4.35
N ASN A 513 0.95 14.23 -3.79
CA ASN A 513 2.37 14.36 -3.46
C ASN A 513 3.32 14.09 -4.65
N CYS A 514 2.89 14.38 -5.87
CA CYS A 514 3.68 14.10 -7.06
C CYS A 514 4.48 15.33 -7.52
N THR A 515 5.60 15.06 -8.17
CA THR A 515 6.45 16.11 -8.77
C THR A 515 6.48 15.95 -10.28
N PHE A 516 6.19 17.04 -10.99
CA PHE A 516 6.24 17.13 -12.46
C PHE A 516 7.33 18.12 -12.85
N THR A 517 8.42 17.62 -13.42
CA THR A 517 9.57 18.45 -13.79
C THR A 517 9.83 18.38 -15.27
N SER A 518 9.87 19.56 -15.92
CA SER A 518 10.20 19.70 -17.34
C SER A 518 9.39 18.80 -18.29
N CYS A 519 8.14 18.52 -17.94
CA CYS A 519 7.23 17.80 -18.82
C CYS A 519 6.71 18.72 -19.95
N GLU A 520 6.48 18.17 -21.15
CA GLU A 520 6.19 18.97 -22.33
C GLU A 520 5.02 18.44 -23.15
N ALA A 521 4.02 19.29 -23.39
CA ALA A 521 2.94 18.97 -24.29
C ALA A 521 3.20 19.53 -25.70
N SER A 522 2.95 18.68 -26.73
CA SER A 522 3.11 19.00 -28.14
C SER A 522 4.51 19.44 -28.55
N ARG A 523 5.51 18.66 -28.21
CA ARG A 523 6.93 18.98 -28.46
C ARG A 523 7.22 19.37 -29.93
N ASP A 524 6.61 18.71 -30.89
CA ASP A 524 6.83 19.00 -32.31
C ASP A 524 6.22 20.33 -32.75
N ASN A 525 5.16 20.77 -32.09
CA ASN A 525 4.38 21.96 -32.47
C ASN A 525 4.52 23.12 -31.48
N CYS A 526 5.00 22.84 -30.29
CA CYS A 526 5.08 23.74 -29.15
C CYS A 526 6.49 23.96 -28.67
N SER A 527 7.51 23.95 -29.52
CA SER A 527 8.72 24.46 -28.91
C SER A 527 8.45 25.92 -28.50
N TYR A 528 8.57 26.19 -27.22
CA TYR A 528 8.66 27.56 -26.69
C TYR A 528 9.61 28.42 -27.53
N LEU A 529 10.52 27.80 -28.24
CA LEU A 529 11.49 28.36 -29.14
C LEU A 529 11.00 28.50 -30.59
N LYS A 530 9.97 27.81 -31.05
CA LYS A 530 9.45 27.94 -32.41
C LYS A 530 8.36 29.01 -32.51
N LYS A 531 8.62 30.08 -33.19
CA LYS A 531 7.80 31.29 -33.29
C LYS A 531 6.39 31.10 -33.91
N ASN A 532 6.05 29.94 -34.45
CA ASN A 532 4.82 29.72 -35.22
C ASN A 532 4.13 28.44 -34.82
N SER A 533 3.47 28.39 -33.69
CA SER A 533 2.52 27.29 -33.40
C SER A 533 1.09 27.77 -33.67
N GLY A 534 0.59 27.46 -34.83
CA GLY A 534 -0.82 27.72 -35.17
C GLY A 534 -1.84 26.79 -34.51
N GLN A 535 -1.42 25.93 -33.59
CA GLN A 535 -2.30 24.97 -32.91
C GLN A 535 -2.53 25.40 -31.44
N TRP A 536 -3.59 26.14 -31.24
CA TRP A 536 -4.04 26.63 -29.92
C TRP A 536 -4.56 25.54 -28.98
N TYR A 537 -4.65 24.30 -29.46
CA TYR A 537 -5.39 23.21 -28.81
C TYR A 537 -4.56 22.31 -27.94
N ASN A 538 -3.25 22.42 -28.02
CA ASN A 538 -2.33 21.48 -27.41
C ASN A 538 -1.69 22.09 -26.18
N GLY A 539 -1.86 21.46 -25.02
CA GLY A 539 -1.37 22.00 -23.77
C GLY A 539 -1.45 21.01 -22.60
N GLY A 540 -1.40 21.56 -21.42
CA GLY A 540 -1.20 20.75 -20.20
C GLY A 540 0.21 20.18 -20.18
N GLY A 541 1.22 21.06 -20.04
CA GLY A 541 2.63 20.63 -20.06
C GLY A 541 2.90 19.45 -19.12
N ALA A 542 2.27 19.43 -17.97
CA ALA A 542 2.25 18.27 -17.07
C ALA A 542 0.95 17.47 -17.21
N ILE A 543 -0.19 18.09 -16.97
CA ILE A 543 -1.46 17.38 -16.85
C ILE A 543 -2.50 17.96 -17.81
N SER A 544 -3.29 17.11 -18.43
CA SER A 544 -4.53 17.52 -19.10
C SER A 544 -5.71 16.63 -18.71
N VAL A 545 -6.90 17.25 -18.64
CA VAL A 545 -8.15 16.61 -18.22
C VAL A 545 -9.25 16.88 -19.22
N GLN A 546 -10.03 15.86 -19.56
CA GLN A 546 -11.18 15.97 -20.46
C GLN A 546 -12.33 15.10 -19.96
N ASN A 547 -13.52 15.66 -19.70
CA ASN A 547 -14.71 14.94 -19.26
C ASN A 547 -14.49 14.01 -18.05
N ALA A 548 -13.71 14.44 -17.06
CA ALA A 548 -13.33 13.58 -15.95
C ALA A 548 -13.32 14.34 -14.63
N TYR A 549 -13.33 13.58 -13.53
CA TYR A 549 -13.12 14.11 -12.19
C TYR A 549 -11.65 13.90 -11.79
N MET A 550 -11.04 14.91 -11.17
CA MET A 550 -9.66 14.81 -10.74
C MET A 550 -9.37 15.61 -9.48
N ASP A 551 -8.70 14.98 -8.54
CA ASP A 551 -8.11 15.62 -7.37
C ASP A 551 -6.58 15.67 -7.51
N VAL A 552 -5.99 16.86 -7.28
CA VAL A 552 -4.55 17.09 -7.31
C VAL A 552 -4.15 17.70 -5.97
N ILE A 553 -3.40 16.96 -5.18
CA ILE A 553 -3.12 17.31 -3.78
C ILE A 553 -1.62 17.28 -3.50
N GLY A 554 -1.08 18.37 -2.94
CA GLY A 554 0.33 18.43 -2.49
C GLY A 554 1.36 18.28 -3.60
N CYS A 555 1.00 18.60 -4.85
CA CYS A 555 1.87 18.37 -6.01
C CYS A 555 2.73 19.59 -6.36
N THR A 556 3.88 19.31 -6.97
CA THR A 556 4.78 20.36 -7.49
C THR A 556 4.88 20.29 -9.02
N PHE A 557 4.66 21.43 -9.67
CA PHE A 557 4.78 21.61 -11.12
C PHE A 557 5.95 22.56 -11.40
N ASP A 558 7.08 22.03 -11.85
CA ASP A 558 8.33 22.77 -12.01
C ASP A 558 8.87 22.70 -13.44
N GLY A 559 8.96 23.82 -14.10
CA GLY A 559 9.57 23.92 -15.42
C GLY A 559 8.82 23.25 -16.57
N ASN A 560 7.53 22.95 -16.41
CA ASN A 560 6.75 22.28 -17.45
C ASN A 560 6.39 23.24 -18.58
N MET A 561 6.19 22.70 -19.79
CA MET A 561 5.98 23.51 -21.01
C MET A 561 4.76 23.06 -21.80
N GLY A 562 4.01 24.03 -22.28
CA GLY A 562 2.86 23.78 -23.14
C GLY A 562 2.42 25.02 -23.92
N VAL A 563 1.68 24.86 -25.00
CA VAL A 563 1.12 26.02 -25.74
C VAL A 563 0.08 26.72 -24.88
N SER A 564 -0.80 25.94 -24.32
CA SER A 564 -1.94 26.34 -23.49
C SER A 564 -1.95 25.54 -22.21
N GLY A 565 -2.15 26.22 -21.07
CA GLY A 565 -2.02 25.54 -19.78
C GLY A 565 -0.64 24.88 -19.64
N SER A 566 0.40 25.69 -19.49
CA SER A 566 1.79 25.15 -19.48
C SER A 566 2.03 24.14 -18.36
N ALA A 567 1.28 24.21 -17.27
CA ALA A 567 1.25 23.17 -16.24
C ALA A 567 -0.02 22.30 -16.41
N MET A 568 -1.19 22.90 -16.48
CA MET A 568 -2.46 22.16 -16.46
C MET A 568 -3.46 22.70 -17.49
N LEU A 569 -4.09 21.79 -18.23
CA LEU A 569 -5.14 22.09 -19.19
C LEU A 569 -6.42 21.31 -18.90
N LEU A 570 -7.51 22.00 -18.61
CA LEU A 570 -8.85 21.44 -18.54
C LEU A 570 -9.52 21.62 -19.91
N GLN A 571 -9.59 20.51 -20.64
CA GLN A 571 -10.17 20.47 -21.99
C GLN A 571 -11.69 20.35 -21.98
N LYS A 572 -12.24 20.19 -23.17
CA LYS A 572 -13.66 20.04 -23.44
C LYS A 572 -14.33 19.02 -22.52
N GLY A 573 -15.45 19.40 -21.93
CA GLY A 573 -16.36 18.50 -21.23
C GLY A 573 -16.75 18.95 -19.84
N ASP A 574 -17.68 18.23 -19.26
CA ASP A 574 -18.19 18.47 -17.92
C ASP A 574 -17.27 17.79 -16.89
N GLY A 575 -16.14 18.42 -16.56
CA GLY A 575 -15.18 17.90 -15.58
C GLY A 575 -15.04 18.81 -14.37
N LEU A 576 -14.78 18.24 -13.21
CA LEU A 576 -14.40 18.96 -11.99
C LEU A 576 -12.99 18.59 -11.60
N VAL A 577 -12.14 19.59 -11.52
CA VAL A 577 -10.75 19.44 -11.04
C VAL A 577 -10.60 20.23 -9.75
N ARG A 578 -10.13 19.58 -8.70
CA ARG A 578 -9.84 20.19 -7.40
C ARG A 578 -8.33 20.13 -7.16
N VAL A 579 -7.73 21.25 -6.85
CA VAL A 579 -6.29 21.42 -6.68
C VAL A 579 -6.03 21.98 -5.28
N THR A 580 -5.32 21.25 -4.46
CA THR A 580 -5.08 21.61 -3.05
C THR A 580 -3.59 21.51 -2.73
N ASP A 581 -3.06 22.49 -1.97
CA ASP A 581 -1.68 22.48 -1.45
C ASP A 581 -0.59 22.31 -2.53
N CYS A 582 -0.84 22.82 -3.73
CA CYS A 582 0.05 22.63 -4.88
C CYS A 582 0.96 23.83 -5.13
N VAL A 583 2.15 23.56 -5.70
CA VAL A 583 3.13 24.56 -6.10
C VAL A 583 3.34 24.54 -7.60
N PHE A 584 3.20 25.72 -8.26
CA PHE A 584 3.44 25.90 -9.68
C PHE A 584 4.57 26.92 -9.87
N LYS A 585 5.71 26.48 -10.33
CA LYS A 585 6.88 27.36 -10.50
C LYS A 585 7.68 27.06 -11.76
N ASN A 586 8.38 28.06 -12.26
CA ASN A 586 9.29 27.97 -13.42
C ASN A 586 8.64 27.43 -14.71
N ASN A 587 7.32 27.27 -14.77
CA ASN A 587 6.64 26.71 -15.95
C ASN A 587 6.63 27.75 -17.09
N LYS A 588 6.69 27.27 -18.35
CA LYS A 588 6.81 28.10 -19.52
C LYS A 588 5.70 27.86 -20.52
N GLY A 589 4.87 28.85 -20.76
CA GLY A 589 3.75 28.78 -21.69
C GLY A 589 3.96 29.59 -22.96
N ALA A 590 3.41 29.15 -24.07
CA ALA A 590 3.50 29.89 -25.31
C ALA A 590 2.35 30.87 -25.52
N SER A 591 1.14 30.58 -25.02
CA SER A 591 -0.04 31.34 -25.40
C SER A 591 -1.06 31.63 -24.28
N ARG A 592 -1.65 30.61 -23.67
CA ARG A 592 -2.83 30.77 -22.81
C ARG A 592 -2.59 30.17 -21.43
N GLY A 593 -2.32 31.00 -20.44
CA GLY A 593 -2.27 30.64 -19.05
C GLY A 593 -1.32 29.48 -18.66
N LEU A 594 -0.85 29.52 -17.45
CA LEU A 594 -0.21 28.39 -16.77
C LEU A 594 -1.23 27.27 -16.53
N ILE A 595 -2.42 27.67 -16.08
CA ILE A 595 -3.60 26.82 -15.92
C ILE A 595 -4.69 27.37 -16.84
N GLN A 596 -5.21 26.53 -17.71
CA GLN A 596 -6.26 26.92 -18.63
C GLN A 596 -7.47 26.01 -18.51
N THR A 597 -8.66 26.61 -18.41
CA THR A 597 -9.94 25.97 -18.71
C THR A 597 -10.36 26.30 -20.12
N TRP A 598 -10.92 25.34 -20.85
CA TRP A 598 -11.21 25.49 -22.26
C TRP A 598 -12.50 26.30 -22.56
N THR A 599 -12.51 26.98 -23.70
CA THR A 599 -13.70 27.70 -24.19
C THR A 599 -14.71 26.74 -24.80
N GLY A 600 -16.02 26.98 -24.53
CA GLY A 600 -17.13 26.22 -25.09
C GLY A 600 -17.58 25.00 -24.27
N THR A 601 -17.09 24.86 -23.02
CA THR A 601 -17.41 23.73 -22.15
C THR A 601 -17.53 24.14 -20.70
N LYS A 602 -18.21 23.31 -19.89
CA LYS A 602 -18.48 23.58 -18.47
C LYS A 602 -17.38 23.03 -17.55
N SER A 603 -16.11 23.23 -17.90
CA SER A 603 -15.01 22.81 -17.02
C SER A 603 -15.03 23.61 -15.72
N VAL A 604 -14.83 22.91 -14.60
CA VAL A 604 -14.81 23.50 -13.26
C VAL A 604 -13.45 23.28 -12.64
N LEU A 605 -12.82 24.35 -12.17
CA LEU A 605 -11.56 24.34 -11.45
C LEU A 605 -11.76 24.93 -10.06
N PHE A 606 -11.50 24.15 -9.03
CA PHE A 606 -11.41 24.62 -7.65
C PHE A 606 -9.95 24.56 -7.21
N MET A 607 -9.46 25.63 -6.61
CA MET A 607 -8.09 25.72 -6.08
C MET A 607 -8.11 26.17 -4.63
N ASN A 608 -7.35 25.52 -3.80
CA ASN A 608 -7.19 25.91 -2.41
C ASN A 608 -5.71 25.78 -1.98
N ASN A 609 -5.22 26.79 -1.27
CA ASN A 609 -3.91 26.80 -0.65
C ASN A 609 -2.74 26.57 -1.63
N CYS A 610 -2.83 27.11 -2.85
CA CYS A 610 -1.82 26.93 -3.89
C CYS A 610 -0.84 28.11 -3.99
N GLN A 611 0.41 27.81 -4.35
CA GLN A 611 1.46 28.80 -4.63
C GLN A 611 1.78 28.80 -6.13
N ILE A 612 1.77 29.97 -6.77
CA ILE A 612 1.98 30.11 -8.21
C ILE A 612 2.98 31.22 -8.44
N TYR A 613 4.22 30.90 -8.76
CA TYR A 613 5.25 31.90 -8.85
C TYR A 613 6.37 31.54 -9.86
N ASP A 614 7.13 32.55 -10.29
CA ASP A 614 8.28 32.43 -11.20
C ASP A 614 7.94 31.75 -12.54
N ASN A 615 6.68 31.82 -12.97
CA ASN A 615 6.27 31.26 -14.24
C ASN A 615 6.37 32.29 -15.37
N THR A 616 6.66 31.83 -16.58
CA THR A 616 6.90 32.70 -17.73
C THR A 616 5.94 32.34 -18.87
N MET A 617 5.24 33.34 -19.40
CA MET A 617 4.41 33.20 -20.61
C MET A 617 5.02 34.02 -21.75
N ARG A 618 5.02 33.44 -22.94
CA ARG A 618 5.63 34.09 -24.10
C ARG A 618 4.72 35.15 -24.70
N THR A 619 3.45 34.88 -24.87
CA THR A 619 2.47 35.81 -25.34
C THR A 619 1.54 36.23 -24.20
N ASN A 620 0.92 37.38 -24.32
CA ASN A 620 0.23 38.04 -23.23
C ASN A 620 -1.27 38.21 -23.43
N GLN A 621 -1.83 37.64 -24.49
CA GLN A 621 -3.21 37.98 -24.86
C GLN A 621 -4.29 37.37 -23.96
N TRP A 622 -4.00 36.29 -23.26
CA TRP A 622 -5.05 35.43 -22.66
C TRP A 622 -4.78 34.98 -21.24
N GLY A 623 -4.06 35.75 -20.47
CA GLY A 623 -3.71 35.43 -19.09
C GLY A 623 -2.38 34.68 -18.93
N THR A 624 -1.54 35.18 -18.04
CA THR A 624 -0.25 34.54 -17.74
C THR A 624 -0.39 33.38 -16.76
N VAL A 625 -1.27 33.50 -15.78
CA VAL A 625 -1.42 32.52 -14.72
C VAL A 625 -2.67 31.66 -14.95
N ILE A 626 -3.84 32.26 -14.97
CA ILE A 626 -5.09 31.54 -15.20
C ILE A 626 -5.85 32.12 -16.38
N HIS A 627 -6.27 31.26 -17.29
CA HIS A 627 -7.23 31.55 -18.32
C HIS A 627 -8.50 30.74 -18.09
N GLY A 628 -9.54 31.40 -17.59
CA GLY A 628 -10.90 30.86 -17.45
C GLY A 628 -11.68 31.04 -18.75
N GLY A 629 -11.80 29.98 -19.55
CA GLY A 629 -12.58 30.00 -20.79
C GLY A 629 -14.10 30.08 -20.55
N ASN A 630 -14.89 30.47 -21.54
CA ASN A 630 -16.33 30.52 -21.43
C ASN A 630 -16.93 29.16 -21.86
N PRO A 631 -17.87 28.54 -21.11
CA PRO A 631 -18.52 28.95 -19.85
C PRO A 631 -17.92 28.28 -18.61
N SER A 632 -16.62 28.19 -18.49
CA SER A 632 -16.00 27.51 -17.35
C SER A 632 -16.12 28.27 -16.03
N VAL A 633 -15.89 27.55 -14.95
CA VAL A 633 -15.89 28.04 -13.58
C VAL A 633 -14.50 27.92 -12.98
N VAL A 634 -14.00 29.00 -12.39
CA VAL A 634 -12.75 28.99 -11.62
C VAL A 634 -13.04 29.56 -10.22
N CYS A 635 -12.82 28.77 -9.19
CA CYS A 635 -12.94 29.23 -7.81
C CYS A 635 -11.60 29.00 -7.07
N MET A 636 -11.11 30.04 -6.40
CA MET A 636 -9.85 30.02 -5.69
C MET A 636 -10.00 30.50 -4.26
N ASN A 637 -9.38 29.81 -3.32
CA ASN A 637 -9.26 30.23 -1.94
C ASN A 637 -7.81 30.12 -1.49
N ASN A 638 -7.35 31.09 -0.73
CA ASN A 638 -6.10 30.99 0.00
C ASN A 638 -4.85 30.76 -0.87
N CYS A 639 -4.82 31.33 -2.08
CA CYS A 639 -3.71 31.15 -3.03
C CYS A 639 -2.75 32.35 -3.01
N SER A 640 -1.49 32.10 -3.36
CA SER A 640 -0.46 33.14 -3.57
C SER A 640 0.03 33.12 -5.00
N ILE A 641 -0.12 34.25 -5.70
CA ILE A 641 0.26 34.41 -7.11
C ILE A 641 1.20 35.61 -7.23
N TYR A 642 2.47 35.36 -7.57
CA TYR A 642 3.50 36.41 -7.61
C TYR A 642 4.66 36.06 -8.55
N ASN A 643 5.48 37.01 -8.95
CA ASN A 643 6.64 36.86 -9.81
C ASN A 643 6.37 36.16 -11.16
N ASN A 644 5.12 36.14 -11.61
CA ASN A 644 4.78 35.55 -12.90
C ASN A 644 4.87 36.63 -13.99
N VAL A 645 5.64 36.34 -15.07
CA VAL A 645 5.95 37.33 -16.07
C VAL A 645 5.48 36.96 -17.48
N SER A 646 5.16 37.97 -18.27
CA SER A 646 5.00 37.81 -19.72
C SER A 646 6.24 38.33 -20.43
N GLU A 647 6.81 37.58 -21.39
CA GLU A 647 7.97 38.00 -22.19
C GLU A 647 7.65 39.17 -23.13
N GLN A 648 6.40 39.32 -23.51
CA GLN A 648 5.96 40.45 -24.33
C GLN A 648 5.45 41.59 -23.42
N ALA A 649 6.39 42.38 -22.96
CA ALA A 649 6.03 43.61 -22.24
C ALA A 649 5.25 44.58 -23.13
N GLY A 650 4.16 45.14 -22.62
CA GLY A 650 3.41 46.23 -23.22
C GLY A 650 2.26 45.87 -24.14
N GLY A 651 1.92 44.60 -24.32
CA GLY A 651 0.66 44.17 -24.95
C GLY A 651 -0.49 44.09 -23.94
N ASP A 652 -1.59 43.43 -24.30
CA ASP A 652 -2.73 43.15 -23.41
C ASP A 652 -2.44 42.07 -22.37
N SER A 653 -1.25 42.14 -21.71
CA SER A 653 -0.84 41.16 -20.73
C SER A 653 -1.79 41.16 -19.53
N VAL A 654 -2.25 40.00 -19.15
CA VAL A 654 -3.20 39.80 -18.05
C VAL A 654 -2.67 38.69 -17.14
N CYS A 655 -2.80 38.85 -15.84
CA CYS A 655 -2.45 37.79 -14.90
C CYS A 655 -3.58 36.75 -14.78
N LEU A 656 -4.79 37.21 -14.48
CA LEU A 656 -6.00 36.41 -14.40
C LEU A 656 -6.98 36.85 -15.50
N ASN A 657 -7.22 36.01 -16.50
CA ASN A 657 -8.19 36.27 -17.55
C ASN A 657 -9.44 35.43 -17.34
N ASN A 658 -10.62 36.07 -17.34
CA ASN A 658 -11.89 35.43 -17.15
C ASN A 658 -12.83 35.69 -18.33
N ASP A 659 -13.20 34.65 -19.06
CA ASP A 659 -14.24 34.66 -20.05
C ASP A 659 -15.53 33.98 -19.54
N GLY A 660 -15.53 33.45 -18.34
CA GLY A 660 -16.58 32.66 -17.70
C GLY A 660 -16.97 33.17 -16.32
N PHE A 661 -16.95 32.31 -15.34
CA PHE A 661 -17.29 32.58 -13.95
C PHE A 661 -16.08 32.40 -13.08
N THR A 662 -15.67 33.44 -12.36
CA THR A 662 -14.47 33.39 -11.49
C THR A 662 -14.81 33.93 -10.11
N VAL A 663 -14.42 33.19 -9.09
CA VAL A 663 -14.47 33.57 -7.67
C VAL A 663 -13.10 33.44 -7.06
N VAL A 664 -12.63 34.48 -6.42
CA VAL A 664 -11.32 34.52 -5.74
C VAL A 664 -11.52 35.01 -4.32
N VAL A 665 -11.08 34.22 -3.36
CA VAL A 665 -11.28 34.50 -1.93
C VAL A 665 -9.94 34.36 -1.20
N ASN A 666 -9.69 35.19 -0.21
CA ASN A 666 -8.50 35.10 0.67
C ASN A 666 -7.18 34.97 -0.10
N THR A 667 -7.05 35.55 -1.25
CA THR A 667 -5.94 35.29 -2.20
C THR A 667 -5.11 36.55 -2.40
N THR A 668 -3.80 36.35 -2.50
CA THR A 668 -2.84 37.42 -2.85
C THR A 668 -2.44 37.26 -4.31
N VAL A 669 -2.66 38.31 -5.12
CA VAL A 669 -2.26 38.35 -6.53
C VAL A 669 -1.40 39.56 -6.79
N VAL A 670 -0.15 39.33 -7.20
CA VAL A 670 0.82 40.37 -7.55
C VAL A 670 1.23 40.21 -9.00
N GLY A 671 0.88 41.15 -9.85
CA GLY A 671 1.32 41.22 -11.23
C GLY A 671 2.69 41.90 -11.37
N GLU A 672 3.60 41.29 -12.05
CA GLU A 672 4.94 41.88 -12.27
C GLU A 672 4.95 42.83 -13.45
N ASN A 673 4.48 42.41 -14.60
CA ASN A 673 4.49 43.21 -15.84
C ASN A 673 3.19 43.13 -16.64
N ALA A 674 2.08 42.81 -15.95
CA ALA A 674 0.78 42.73 -16.55
C ALA A 674 0.16 44.12 -16.80
N LYS A 675 -0.35 44.37 -17.99
CA LYS A 675 -1.10 45.61 -18.27
C LYS A 675 -2.39 45.67 -17.44
N SER A 676 -3.03 44.51 -17.26
CA SER A 676 -4.15 44.32 -16.35
C SER A 676 -3.91 43.14 -15.44
N LEU A 677 -4.07 43.31 -14.14
CA LEU A 677 -3.95 42.18 -13.23
C LEU A 677 -5.05 41.15 -13.47
N CYS A 678 -6.28 41.65 -13.48
CA CYS A 678 -7.48 40.85 -13.68
C CYS A 678 -8.28 41.43 -14.88
N ARG A 679 -8.73 40.56 -15.76
CA ARG A 679 -9.55 40.91 -16.90
C ARG A 679 -10.82 40.08 -16.90
N SER A 680 -11.96 40.74 -17.05
CA SER A 680 -13.26 40.13 -17.31
C SER A 680 -13.70 40.48 -18.73
N ASN A 681 -13.69 39.50 -19.60
CA ASN A 681 -14.01 39.67 -21.01
C ASN A 681 -15.51 39.56 -21.27
N ASN A 682 -15.95 40.23 -22.34
CA ASN A 682 -17.27 40.06 -22.92
C ASN A 682 -17.17 39.15 -24.15
N ASN A 683 -17.66 37.93 -24.03
CA ASN A 683 -17.84 37.12 -25.24
C ASN A 683 -19.26 37.27 -25.74
N THR A 684 -19.48 37.32 -27.04
CA THR A 684 -20.75 37.68 -27.71
C THR A 684 -21.97 36.90 -27.23
N ASP A 685 -21.77 35.76 -26.57
CA ASP A 685 -22.86 34.86 -26.13
C ASP A 685 -23.02 34.72 -24.60
N SER A 686 -22.15 35.32 -23.80
CA SER A 686 -22.24 35.23 -22.32
C SER A 686 -21.43 36.34 -21.67
N HIS A 687 -22.02 36.89 -20.62
CA HIS A 687 -21.37 37.88 -19.80
C HIS A 687 -20.49 37.17 -18.76
N SER A 688 -19.23 37.53 -18.71
CA SER A 688 -18.34 36.98 -17.65
C SER A 688 -18.67 37.61 -16.30
N PHE A 689 -18.48 36.82 -15.25
CA PHE A 689 -18.64 37.23 -13.88
C PHE A 689 -17.37 37.00 -13.09
N SER A 690 -16.94 38.02 -12.35
CA SER A 690 -15.81 37.90 -11.42
C SER A 690 -16.19 38.44 -10.05
N MET A 691 -15.84 37.70 -9.00
CA MET A 691 -15.96 38.15 -7.62
C MET A 691 -14.60 37.98 -6.92
N TYR A 692 -14.19 39.01 -6.22
CA TYR A 692 -13.03 38.97 -5.33
C TYR A 692 -13.51 39.34 -3.93
N ASP A 693 -13.04 38.59 -2.93
CA ASP A 693 -13.44 38.82 -1.55
C ASP A 693 -12.25 38.54 -0.61
N ASN A 694 -11.92 39.53 0.18
CA ASN A 694 -10.81 39.46 1.12
C ASN A 694 -9.45 39.17 0.43
N CYS A 695 -9.19 39.80 -0.71
CA CYS A 695 -7.99 39.58 -1.51
C CYS A 695 -7.01 40.76 -1.38
N VAL A 696 -5.74 40.50 -1.68
CA VAL A 696 -4.72 41.53 -1.96
C VAL A 696 -4.42 41.49 -3.46
N LEU A 697 -4.69 42.58 -4.15
CA LEU A 697 -4.60 42.67 -5.60
C LEU A 697 -3.67 43.82 -5.99
N ALA A 698 -2.45 43.51 -6.39
CA ALA A 698 -1.42 44.50 -6.71
C ALA A 698 -0.84 44.31 -8.09
N ASN A 699 -0.56 45.42 -8.77
CA ASN A 699 0.09 45.40 -10.09
C ASN A 699 1.34 46.30 -10.06
N LYS A 700 2.51 45.74 -10.24
CA LYS A 700 3.78 46.45 -10.26
C LYS A 700 4.11 47.14 -11.59
N HIS A 701 3.33 46.86 -12.65
CA HIS A 701 3.56 47.48 -13.94
C HIS A 701 3.28 49.01 -13.91
N ALA A 702 4.22 49.83 -14.30
CA ALA A 702 4.14 51.29 -14.17
C ALA A 702 2.90 51.92 -14.78
N ASN A 703 2.39 51.38 -15.89
CA ASN A 703 1.17 51.80 -16.56
C ASN A 703 0.06 50.74 -16.44
N GLY A 704 0.21 49.77 -15.53
CA GLY A 704 -0.77 48.69 -15.33
C GLY A 704 -1.94 49.14 -14.47
N ILE A 705 -3.07 48.50 -14.70
CA ILE A 705 -4.28 48.62 -13.88
C ILE A 705 -4.55 47.31 -13.19
N VAL A 706 -5.29 47.35 -12.09
CA VAL A 706 -5.70 46.10 -11.41
C VAL A 706 -6.83 45.42 -12.19
N PHE A 707 -7.87 46.15 -12.55
CA PHE A 707 -9.01 45.56 -13.25
C PHE A 707 -9.22 46.14 -14.63
N PHE A 708 -9.46 45.28 -15.60
CA PHE A 708 -10.03 45.60 -16.89
C PHE A 708 -11.36 44.85 -17.08
N LYS A 709 -12.44 45.57 -17.36
CA LYS A 709 -13.76 44.99 -17.57
C LYS A 709 -14.28 45.40 -18.93
N GLU A 710 -14.81 44.47 -19.69
CA GLU A 710 -15.57 44.73 -20.91
C GLU A 710 -17.04 45.07 -20.62
N ALA A 711 -17.72 45.70 -21.56
CA ALA A 711 -19.02 46.41 -21.36
C ALA A 711 -20.09 45.55 -20.65
N ASN A 712 -20.20 44.27 -20.97
CA ASN A 712 -21.27 43.42 -20.45
C ASN A 712 -20.81 42.44 -19.36
N SER A 713 -19.56 42.52 -18.90
CA SER A 713 -19.08 41.70 -17.80
C SER A 713 -19.42 42.32 -16.45
N SER A 714 -19.48 41.47 -15.43
CA SER A 714 -19.78 41.89 -14.05
C SER A 714 -18.60 41.59 -13.14
N VAL A 715 -18.19 42.58 -12.34
CA VAL A 715 -17.12 42.41 -11.32
C VAL A 715 -17.69 42.89 -9.98
N LYS A 716 -17.48 42.08 -8.94
CA LYS A 716 -17.84 42.42 -7.55
C LYS A 716 -16.62 42.34 -6.65
N LEU A 717 -16.43 43.36 -5.84
CA LEU A 717 -15.27 43.48 -4.95
C LEU A 717 -15.75 43.69 -3.52
N TYR A 718 -15.22 42.89 -2.60
CA TYR A 718 -15.55 42.93 -1.16
C TYR A 718 -14.27 42.79 -0.32
N ASN A 719 -14.08 43.69 0.62
CA ASN A 719 -13.01 43.63 1.61
C ASN A 719 -11.59 43.46 1.01
N ASP A 720 -11.33 43.96 -0.21
CA ASP A 720 -10.08 43.80 -0.92
C ASP A 720 -9.13 44.96 -0.67
N ILE A 721 -7.82 44.67 -0.74
CA ILE A 721 -6.77 45.70 -0.87
C ILE A 721 -6.36 45.76 -2.32
N ILE A 722 -6.47 46.92 -2.92
CA ILE A 722 -6.30 47.14 -4.36
C ILE A 722 -5.31 48.27 -4.64
N GLY A 723 -4.29 48.01 -5.41
CA GLY A 723 -3.36 49.09 -5.74
C GLY A 723 -2.31 48.73 -6.81
N PRO A 724 -1.54 49.71 -7.31
CA PRO A 724 -1.96 51.10 -7.49
C PRO A 724 -2.87 51.23 -8.69
N LYS A 725 -3.72 52.21 -8.80
CA LYS A 725 -4.67 52.41 -9.89
C LYS A 725 -5.68 51.27 -10.06
N ALA A 726 -6.78 51.35 -9.36
CA ALA A 726 -7.74 50.26 -9.27
C ALA A 726 -8.38 49.87 -10.62
N THR A 727 -8.70 50.80 -11.48
CA THR A 727 -9.52 50.51 -12.66
C THR A 727 -9.28 51.54 -13.80
N ASN A 728 -9.74 51.20 -15.00
CA ASN A 728 -9.89 52.13 -16.14
C ASN A 728 -11.32 52.68 -16.24
N THR A 729 -12.21 52.43 -15.27
CA THR A 729 -13.59 52.85 -15.30
C THR A 729 -14.15 53.15 -13.91
N ASP A 730 -15.27 53.79 -13.83
CA ASP A 730 -16.00 54.37 -12.71
C ASP A 730 -16.08 53.40 -11.52
N GLY A 731 -15.89 53.86 -10.29
CA GLY A 731 -15.85 53.14 -9.05
C GLY A 731 -17.08 52.30 -8.66
N ALA A 732 -17.99 52.03 -9.61
CA ALA A 732 -19.26 51.30 -9.42
C ALA A 732 -19.12 49.82 -9.02
N TRP A 733 -17.88 49.26 -8.99
CA TRP A 733 -17.61 47.85 -8.71
C TRP A 733 -17.22 47.57 -7.27
N LEU A 734 -16.80 48.63 -6.56
CA LEU A 734 -16.42 48.54 -5.16
C LEU A 734 -17.69 48.40 -4.32
N VAL A 735 -18.07 47.18 -4.06
CA VAL A 735 -19.36 46.90 -3.42
C VAL A 735 -19.32 47.18 -1.91
N LYS A 736 -18.27 46.80 -1.21
CA LYS A 736 -18.19 46.96 0.24
C LYS A 736 -16.76 46.84 0.79
N ASN A 737 -16.38 47.78 1.66
CA ASN A 737 -15.19 47.72 2.52
C ASN A 737 -13.84 47.57 1.76
N ASN A 738 -13.75 47.95 0.48
CA ASN A 738 -12.48 47.87 -0.24
C ASN A 738 -11.58 49.04 0.11
N VAL A 739 -10.28 48.80 0.11
CA VAL A 739 -9.26 49.82 0.30
C VAL A 739 -8.47 49.95 -1.00
N VAL A 740 -8.58 51.09 -1.65
CA VAL A 740 -7.75 51.42 -2.80
C VAL A 740 -6.56 52.22 -2.33
N VAL A 741 -5.36 51.77 -2.68
CA VAL A 741 -4.12 52.44 -2.33
C VAL A 741 -3.66 53.27 -3.52
N ASP A 742 -3.60 54.63 -3.37
CA ASP A 742 -2.97 55.53 -4.30
C ASP A 742 -1.46 55.53 -4.07
N GLY A 743 -0.69 54.91 -4.95
CA GLY A 743 0.75 54.74 -4.85
C GLY A 743 1.20 53.28 -4.90
N GLU A 744 2.49 53.08 -4.97
CA GLU A 744 3.01 51.72 -4.91
C GLU A 744 2.59 51.09 -3.61
N LEU A 745 1.88 49.95 -3.70
CA LEU A 745 1.84 49.03 -2.58
C LEU A 745 3.28 48.61 -2.35
N SER A 746 3.95 49.22 -1.36
CA SER A 746 5.26 48.77 -0.94
C SER A 746 5.11 47.40 -0.32
N PHE A 747 5.04 46.37 -1.14
CA PHE A 747 5.46 45.06 -0.74
C PHE A 747 6.91 45.22 -0.27
N CYS A 748 7.19 44.75 0.91
CA CYS A 748 8.54 44.76 1.49
C CYS A 748 9.56 44.39 0.43
N ASN A 749 10.68 45.10 0.41
CA ASN A 749 11.81 44.81 -0.46
C ASN A 749 12.08 43.32 -0.54
N GLY A 750 12.58 42.78 -1.62
CA GLY A 750 12.76 41.34 -1.85
C GLY A 750 13.47 40.55 -0.75
N SER A 751 14.06 41.23 0.25
CA SER A 751 14.56 40.65 1.51
C SER A 751 13.47 40.22 2.50
N ASP A 752 12.27 40.71 2.36
CA ASP A 752 11.16 40.44 3.30
C ASP A 752 10.21 39.34 2.79
N PHE A 753 10.42 38.85 1.58
CA PHE A 753 9.76 37.68 1.05
C PHE A 753 10.54 36.42 1.46
N ASP A 754 9.97 35.62 2.32
CA ASP A 754 10.57 34.33 2.65
C ASP A 754 10.16 33.29 1.60
N TYR A 755 10.99 33.16 0.56
CA TYR A 755 10.81 32.19 -0.52
C TYR A 755 10.73 30.74 0.00
N SER A 756 11.35 30.46 1.13
CA SER A 756 11.28 29.12 1.73
C SER A 756 9.92 28.82 2.37
N LYS A 757 9.19 29.85 2.71
CA LYS A 757 7.88 29.77 3.35
C LYS A 757 6.73 30.26 2.48
N GLY A 758 7.03 30.91 1.35
CA GLY A 758 6.04 31.30 0.34
C GLY A 758 5.08 32.41 0.77
N TYR A 759 5.43 33.31 1.67
CA TYR A 759 4.54 34.38 2.08
C TYR A 759 5.17 35.77 2.08
N TRP A 760 4.29 36.77 1.95
CA TRP A 760 4.64 38.19 2.02
C TRP A 760 4.31 38.78 3.38
N LYS A 761 5.22 39.61 3.92
CA LYS A 761 4.89 40.46 5.06
C LYS A 761 4.31 41.78 4.53
N TRP A 762 3.16 42.18 5.06
CA TRP A 762 2.56 43.45 4.79
C TRP A 762 3.06 44.51 5.76
N ASN A 763 3.58 45.64 5.25
CA ASN A 763 4.02 46.79 6.04
C ASN A 763 3.19 48.05 5.79
N GLY A 764 1.98 47.91 5.26
CA GLY A 764 1.09 49.05 4.97
C GLY A 764 0.34 49.56 6.19
N PRO A 765 -0.33 50.73 6.09
CA PRO A 765 -1.07 51.32 7.22
C PRO A 765 -2.21 50.41 7.66
N SER A 766 -2.20 49.99 8.92
CA SER A 766 -3.16 49.05 9.52
C SER A 766 -4.49 49.65 9.92
N ALA A 767 -4.69 50.96 9.78
CA ALA A 767 -5.72 51.66 10.50
C ALA A 767 -7.12 51.70 9.82
N SER A 768 -7.26 51.20 8.57
CA SER A 768 -8.49 51.38 7.81
C SER A 768 -9.17 50.09 7.31
N PHE A 769 -8.68 48.91 7.71
CA PHE A 769 -9.22 47.66 7.21
C PHE A 769 -10.40 47.15 8.01
N VAL A 770 -11.47 46.84 7.35
CA VAL A 770 -12.55 46.04 7.93
C VAL A 770 -12.25 44.57 7.62
N LYS A 771 -11.92 43.82 8.66
CA LYS A 771 -11.66 42.40 8.53
C LYS A 771 -12.91 41.67 8.02
N ALA A 772 -12.75 40.80 7.02
CA ALA A 772 -13.82 39.96 6.54
C ALA A 772 -14.15 38.86 7.56
N LYS A 773 -15.42 38.60 7.78
CA LYS A 773 -15.85 37.45 8.59
C LYS A 773 -16.13 36.28 7.66
N GLU A 774 -15.66 35.07 8.04
CA GLU A 774 -15.88 33.85 7.31
C GLU A 774 -17.35 33.63 6.95
N ALA A 775 -18.24 33.79 7.91
CA ALA A 775 -19.69 33.66 7.69
C ALA A 775 -20.25 34.63 6.61
N ASP A 776 -19.68 35.83 6.51
CA ASP A 776 -20.09 36.81 5.50
C ASP A 776 -19.58 36.38 4.11
N ILE A 777 -18.36 35.82 4.02
CA ILE A 777 -17.80 35.25 2.78
C ILE A 777 -18.67 34.10 2.31
N ILE A 778 -18.95 33.13 3.18
CA ILE A 778 -19.81 31.97 2.88
C ILE A 778 -21.21 32.43 2.44
N THR A 779 -21.80 33.39 3.13
CA THR A 779 -23.10 33.94 2.79
C THR A 779 -23.11 34.56 1.39
N ARG A 780 -22.06 35.33 1.04
CA ARG A 780 -21.94 35.93 -0.30
C ARG A 780 -21.77 34.89 -1.40
N LEU A 781 -20.94 33.84 -1.14
CA LEU A 781 -20.73 32.75 -2.09
C LEU A 781 -22.03 31.96 -2.34
N ASN A 782 -22.75 31.61 -1.27
CA ASN A 782 -24.03 30.89 -1.39
C ASN A 782 -25.12 31.74 -2.06
N ALA A 783 -25.06 33.05 -1.92
CA ALA A 783 -25.99 33.95 -2.58
C ALA A 783 -25.76 34.14 -4.10
N LEU A 784 -24.61 33.70 -4.61
CA LEU A 784 -24.31 33.78 -6.04
C LEU A 784 -25.15 32.82 -6.89
N ASP A 785 -25.73 31.80 -6.29
CA ASP A 785 -26.55 30.81 -6.99
C ASP A 785 -27.89 31.37 -7.48
N SER A 786 -28.46 32.41 -6.83
CA SER A 786 -29.83 32.81 -7.02
C SER A 786 -30.07 34.04 -7.95
N ASN A 787 -29.00 34.74 -8.38
CA ASN A 787 -29.21 36.10 -8.95
C ASN A 787 -28.41 36.48 -10.20
N ASN A 788 -27.64 35.55 -10.77
CA ASN A 788 -26.84 35.88 -11.95
C ASN A 788 -27.65 35.55 -13.21
N GLY A 789 -28.29 36.49 -13.81
CA GLY A 789 -29.12 36.36 -15.02
C GLY A 789 -28.44 35.77 -16.27
N ASN A 790 -27.35 35.01 -16.05
CA ASN A 790 -26.62 34.27 -17.04
C ASN A 790 -26.97 32.77 -16.97
N THR A 791 -27.91 32.34 -17.78
CA THR A 791 -28.44 30.99 -17.87
C THR A 791 -27.40 29.93 -18.23
N ARG A 792 -26.17 30.33 -18.67
CA ARG A 792 -25.08 29.43 -19.00
C ARG A 792 -24.08 29.20 -17.86
N LEU A 793 -24.03 30.10 -16.89
CA LEU A 793 -23.14 29.99 -15.72
C LEU A 793 -24.02 29.66 -14.51
N ASN A 794 -24.29 28.37 -14.32
CA ASN A 794 -24.99 27.91 -13.13
C ASN A 794 -24.14 28.24 -11.90
N GLY A 795 -24.63 29.16 -11.07
CA GLY A 795 -24.09 29.47 -9.77
C GLY A 795 -24.03 28.29 -8.78
N ALA A 796 -24.62 27.16 -9.17
CA ALA A 796 -24.58 25.88 -8.44
C ALA A 796 -23.16 25.40 -8.03
N PHE A 797 -22.13 25.97 -8.62
CA PHE A 797 -20.73 25.61 -8.26
C PHE A 797 -20.19 26.40 -7.07
N ALA A 798 -20.69 27.60 -6.77
CA ALA A 798 -20.19 28.33 -5.60
C ALA A 798 -20.54 27.65 -4.27
N PRO A 799 -21.77 27.15 -4.02
CA PRO A 799 -22.04 26.30 -2.87
C PRO A 799 -21.15 25.03 -2.79
N LYS A 800 -20.94 24.35 -3.91
CA LYS A 800 -20.04 23.17 -3.97
C LYS A 800 -18.59 23.53 -3.64
N PHE A 801 -18.15 24.71 -4.05
CA PHE A 801 -16.85 25.22 -3.67
C PHE A 801 -16.77 25.48 -2.16
N VAL A 802 -17.82 26.08 -1.58
CA VAL A 802 -17.91 26.29 -0.12
C VAL A 802 -17.84 24.95 0.61
N GLU A 803 -18.68 23.98 0.25
CA GLU A 803 -18.67 22.64 0.86
C GLU A 803 -17.28 21.99 0.78
N TRP A 804 -16.62 22.10 -0.37
CA TRP A 804 -15.30 21.54 -0.56
C TRP A 804 -14.24 22.23 0.32
N VAL A 805 -14.23 23.57 0.37
CA VAL A 805 -13.29 24.31 1.22
C VAL A 805 -13.53 24.00 2.70
N GLU A 806 -14.80 23.91 3.12
CA GLU A 806 -15.16 23.53 4.50
C GLU A 806 -14.65 22.11 4.84
N SER A 807 -14.71 21.17 3.90
CA SER A 807 -14.15 19.82 4.09
C SER A 807 -12.63 19.80 4.29
N LEU A 808 -11.94 20.85 3.83
CA LEU A 808 -10.49 21.04 4.01
C LEU A 808 -10.11 21.85 5.25
N GLY A 809 -11.08 22.21 6.08
CA GLY A 809 -10.87 22.99 7.30
C GLY A 809 -11.38 24.44 7.25
N GLY A 810 -12.12 24.82 6.19
CA GLY A 810 -12.82 26.06 6.05
C GLY A 810 -11.99 27.25 5.54
N PHE A 811 -12.65 28.40 5.48
CA PHE A 811 -12.05 29.68 5.07
C PHE A 811 -11.25 30.35 6.18
N ASN A 812 -11.23 29.77 7.37
CA ASN A 812 -10.62 30.34 8.57
C ASN A 812 -9.14 29.99 8.78
N LYS A 813 -8.53 29.26 7.85
CA LYS A 813 -7.09 29.01 7.86
C LYS A 813 -6.40 29.81 6.77
N ASP A 814 -5.21 30.30 7.07
CA ASP A 814 -4.35 30.91 6.06
C ASP A 814 -3.49 29.84 5.34
N GLN A 815 -2.70 30.26 4.36
CA GLN A 815 -1.84 29.37 3.59
C GLN A 815 -0.74 28.68 4.43
N LEU A 816 -0.44 29.21 5.59
CA LEU A 816 0.50 28.63 6.56
C LEU A 816 -0.17 27.71 7.58
N GLY A 817 -1.48 27.49 7.46
CA GLY A 817 -2.28 26.71 8.41
C GLY A 817 -2.64 27.48 9.68
N THR A 818 -2.32 28.79 9.79
CA THR A 818 -2.70 29.61 10.92
C THR A 818 -4.20 29.86 10.91
N THR A 819 -4.84 29.64 12.05
CA THR A 819 -6.28 29.96 12.15
C THR A 819 -6.49 31.46 12.10
N ARG A 820 -7.31 31.92 11.17
CA ARG A 820 -7.75 33.30 11.06
C ARG A 820 -8.62 33.66 12.25
N THR A 821 -8.51 34.88 12.72
CA THR A 821 -9.21 35.28 13.97
C THR A 821 -10.72 35.30 13.78
N THR A 822 -11.47 34.91 14.81
CA THR A 822 -12.95 34.96 14.81
C THR A 822 -13.52 36.36 14.69
N SER A 823 -12.75 37.39 15.00
CA SER A 823 -13.12 38.80 14.82
C SER A 823 -13.07 39.29 13.37
N GLY A 824 -12.63 38.43 12.46
CA GLY A 824 -12.46 38.66 11.03
C GLY A 824 -11.04 38.40 10.57
N THR A 825 -10.87 38.29 9.25
CA THR A 825 -9.62 37.91 8.60
C THR A 825 -9.02 39.09 7.82
N TRP A 826 -7.71 39.18 7.77
CA TRP A 826 -7.02 40.11 6.88
C TRP A 826 -7.14 39.64 5.43
N PRO A 827 -7.19 40.59 4.48
CA PRO A 827 -7.13 40.24 3.05
C PRO A 827 -5.85 39.49 2.67
N GLY A 828 -5.99 38.56 1.71
CA GLY A 828 -4.88 37.83 1.15
C GLY A 828 -4.73 36.41 1.67
N SER A 829 -3.71 35.72 1.14
CA SER A 829 -3.49 34.30 1.38
C SER A 829 -2.87 33.99 2.76
N VAL A 830 -2.29 34.96 3.42
CA VAL A 830 -1.66 34.81 4.73
C VAL A 830 -2.24 35.82 5.71
N GLU A 831 -2.57 35.34 6.91
CA GLU A 831 -3.05 36.19 7.98
C GLU A 831 -1.89 37.05 8.51
N LEU A 832 -2.09 38.33 8.58
CA LEU A 832 -1.12 39.24 9.18
C LEU A 832 -1.12 39.08 10.72
N LYS A 833 0.05 38.87 11.32
CA LYS A 833 0.22 38.77 12.76
C LYS A 833 0.30 40.15 13.41
#